data_4b691c5bdf43d7364e992041b641756d
#
_entry.id   4b691c5bdf43d7364e992041b641756d
#
_cell.length_a   1.000
_cell.length_b   1.000
_cell.length_c   1.000
_cell.angle_alpha   90.00
_cell.angle_beta   90.00
_cell.angle_gamma   90.00
#
_symmetry.space_group_name_H-M   'P 1'
#
loop_
_entity.id
_entity.type
_entity.pdbx_description
1 polymer ?
#
loop_
_entity_poly.entity_id
_entity_poly.type
_entity_poly.pdbx_seq_one_letter_code
_entity_poly.pdbx_strand_id
1 'polypeptide(L)'
;MEPFYLAIIVFLFILAVFDLSVGVSNDAVNFLNSAIGARAASFRTILIIAAIGIMIGATLSNGMMDIARHGIFQPQYFYFEEILCILLAVMIVDVVLLDIFNSLGMPTSTTVSLVFELLGGTFALALIKIIGSDGMYTFGQLINTDKALVVILGIFTSVAIAFFFGSLVQYLARILFSFNYKRNMKYFIGLFGGVAITSIIYFMLIKGLKDSSFMTAENKELIHHYTPQIVWGSFVFFTILMQIFHWMRINVFKIVILFGTFALALAFAGNDLVNFIGAPLAGYSSYMDLVSHPEATPQTLLMTSLQDSAQTPWYFLVGSGIIMVLALFFSKKAHNVVKTELNLSRQEEGEENFGTSPIARIIVRSSNSVASSVISVVPLRVRNWIDTRFNRNEIILEDKAVYDLVRASVNVVLAGLLIALGTSLKLPLSTTYVTFMVAMGSSLADRAWGRESAVYRVTGVLSVIGGWFVTAGVAFFAGSLAAITIYFGGAVAIVLLICLAVFILIRSQILYKKKLAKNQENPVISRLMNPHNGEEALTLLREYSRQELQQILQFASVSYEKTVEAFMSENYRGLRKSMNHLDDEKQVLKQVKRIGTLAMSRLDPNVALEKGLYYFQGNDFASEIIYSIVRICDPCLEHIDNNFNPLEPEQKKEFSLISAQIKTFLDDCNHIVTENRYDGMADTIARSNVIINQLALLKKNELKRIQGRSSNIKIGMVYLTVIQEAQNVMSYAANLLKVSRKFQADN
;
A
#
# COMPACT_ATOMS: atom_id res chain seq x y z
N MET A 1 38.21 -18.80 -17.82
CA MET A 1 37.25 -17.67 -17.83
C MET A 1 35.80 -18.10 -18.08
N GLU A 2 35.54 -19.00 -19.00
CA GLU A 2 34.18 -19.51 -19.27
C GLU A 2 33.38 -20.03 -18.04
N PRO A 3 33.98 -20.81 -17.11
CA PRO A 3 33.22 -21.29 -15.94
C PRO A 3 32.74 -20.17 -15.01
N PHE A 4 33.46 -19.06 -14.93
CA PHE A 4 33.07 -17.90 -14.10
C PHE A 4 31.84 -17.20 -14.68
N TYR A 5 31.82 -16.91 -15.98
CA TYR A 5 30.67 -16.25 -16.60
C TYR A 5 29.46 -17.17 -16.65
N LEU A 6 29.64 -18.49 -16.87
CA LEU A 6 28.57 -19.46 -16.74
C LEU A 6 27.96 -19.44 -15.33
N ALA A 7 28.77 -19.37 -14.28
CA ALA A 7 28.29 -19.28 -12.90
C ALA A 7 27.47 -17.99 -12.66
N ILE A 8 27.86 -16.87 -13.27
CA ILE A 8 27.06 -15.63 -13.21
C ILE A 8 25.73 -15.80 -13.92
N ILE A 9 25.68 -16.44 -15.09
CA ILE A 9 24.42 -16.69 -15.80
C ILE A 9 23.50 -17.59 -14.98
N VAL A 10 24.03 -18.67 -14.42
CA VAL A 10 23.24 -19.53 -13.51
C VAL A 10 22.71 -18.75 -12.32
N PHE A 11 23.53 -17.86 -11.76
CA PHE A 11 23.10 -17.00 -10.66
C PHE A 11 22.00 -16.02 -11.06
N LEU A 12 22.07 -15.43 -12.25
CA LEU A 12 21.00 -14.59 -12.79
C LEU A 12 19.66 -15.35 -12.87
N PHE A 13 19.67 -16.61 -13.28
CA PHE A 13 18.46 -17.44 -13.27
C PHE A 13 17.98 -17.77 -11.86
N ILE A 14 18.88 -17.97 -10.91
CA ILE A 14 18.48 -18.12 -9.49
C ILE A 14 17.80 -16.85 -8.99
N LEU A 15 18.37 -15.68 -9.27
CA LEU A 15 17.73 -14.40 -8.95
C LEU A 15 16.37 -14.25 -9.64
N ALA A 16 16.24 -14.67 -10.90
CA ALA A 16 14.96 -14.64 -11.62
C ALA A 16 13.86 -15.47 -10.92
N VAL A 17 14.21 -16.64 -10.37
CA VAL A 17 13.24 -17.45 -9.60
C VAL A 17 12.77 -16.71 -8.34
N PHE A 18 13.68 -16.05 -7.62
CA PHE A 18 13.32 -15.22 -6.46
C PHE A 18 12.48 -14.03 -6.89
N ASP A 19 12.88 -13.35 -7.96
CA ASP A 19 12.21 -12.17 -8.47
C ASP A 19 10.79 -12.48 -8.96
N LEU A 20 10.59 -13.55 -9.71
CA LEU A 20 9.27 -14.08 -10.06
C LEU A 20 8.39 -14.31 -8.83
N SER A 21 8.96 -14.84 -7.75
CA SER A 21 8.22 -15.12 -6.52
C SER A 21 7.85 -13.85 -5.76
N VAL A 22 8.78 -12.89 -5.68
CA VAL A 22 8.58 -11.61 -4.98
C VAL A 22 7.68 -10.68 -5.80
N GLY A 23 7.92 -10.57 -7.09
CA GLY A 23 7.17 -9.71 -8.02
C GLY A 23 5.72 -10.13 -8.18
N VAL A 24 5.45 -11.43 -8.39
CA VAL A 24 4.05 -11.92 -8.41
C VAL A 24 3.35 -11.65 -7.09
N SER A 25 4.07 -11.71 -5.96
CA SER A 25 3.49 -11.38 -4.66
C SER A 25 3.07 -9.91 -4.55
N ASN A 26 3.80 -9.00 -5.22
CA ASN A 26 3.45 -7.59 -5.33
C ASN A 26 2.27 -7.37 -6.29
N ASP A 27 2.33 -8.00 -7.45
CA ASP A 27 1.45 -7.69 -8.58
C ASP A 27 0.14 -8.51 -8.60
N ALA A 28 0.02 -9.52 -7.72
CA ALA A 28 -1.22 -10.30 -7.57
C ALA A 28 -2.46 -9.42 -7.30
N VAL A 29 -2.29 -8.28 -6.63
CA VAL A 29 -3.35 -7.31 -6.38
C VAL A 29 -3.97 -6.80 -7.67
N ASN A 30 -3.18 -6.64 -8.74
CA ASN A 30 -3.59 -6.04 -9.99
C ASN A 30 -4.74 -6.81 -10.65
N PHE A 31 -4.73 -8.14 -10.58
CA PHE A 31 -5.75 -8.97 -11.21
C PHE A 31 -6.71 -9.66 -10.21
N LEU A 32 -6.37 -9.74 -8.92
CA LEU A 32 -7.23 -10.36 -7.90
C LEU A 32 -8.19 -9.37 -7.22
N ASN A 33 -7.78 -8.10 -7.08
CA ASN A 33 -8.44 -7.10 -6.25
C ASN A 33 -9.93 -6.97 -6.51
N SER A 34 -10.33 -6.85 -7.78
CA SER A 34 -11.73 -6.63 -8.14
C SER A 34 -12.61 -7.86 -7.87
N ALA A 35 -12.12 -9.06 -8.16
CA ALA A 35 -12.86 -10.29 -7.91
C ALA A 35 -12.99 -10.59 -6.40
N ILE A 36 -11.93 -10.34 -5.62
CA ILE A 36 -11.93 -10.50 -4.17
C ILE A 36 -12.80 -9.42 -3.52
N GLY A 37 -12.63 -8.16 -3.93
CA GLY A 37 -13.34 -7.01 -3.36
C GLY A 37 -14.85 -7.09 -3.54
N ALA A 38 -15.32 -7.59 -4.66
CA ALA A 38 -16.76 -7.81 -4.95
C ALA A 38 -17.27 -9.21 -4.56
N ARG A 39 -16.41 -10.09 -4.05
CA ARG A 39 -16.74 -11.48 -3.73
C ARG A 39 -17.45 -12.21 -4.88
N ALA A 40 -16.91 -12.07 -6.08
CA ALA A 40 -17.50 -12.64 -7.28
C ALA A 40 -17.58 -14.18 -7.23
N ALA A 41 -16.59 -14.83 -6.62
CA ALA A 41 -16.50 -16.28 -6.41
C ALA A 41 -15.69 -16.61 -5.15
N SER A 42 -15.51 -17.91 -4.85
CA SER A 42 -14.62 -18.36 -3.79
C SER A 42 -13.16 -17.95 -4.09
N PHE A 43 -12.37 -17.65 -3.06
CA PHE A 43 -10.98 -17.27 -3.22
C PHE A 43 -10.18 -18.31 -4.04
N ARG A 44 -10.40 -19.61 -3.81
CA ARG A 44 -9.75 -20.68 -4.58
C ARG A 44 -10.12 -20.64 -6.06
N THR A 45 -11.40 -20.40 -6.38
CA THR A 45 -11.87 -20.30 -7.79
C THR A 45 -11.20 -19.11 -8.49
N ILE A 46 -11.11 -17.96 -7.81
CA ILE A 46 -10.44 -16.76 -8.36
C ILE A 46 -8.97 -17.04 -8.63
N LEU A 47 -8.25 -17.69 -7.70
CA LEU A 47 -6.84 -18.07 -7.88
C LEU A 47 -6.64 -19.04 -9.04
N ILE A 48 -7.49 -20.06 -9.21
CA ILE A 48 -7.38 -21.02 -10.31
C ILE A 48 -7.57 -20.32 -11.66
N ILE A 49 -8.56 -19.44 -11.77
CA ILE A 49 -8.82 -18.67 -12.98
C ILE A 49 -7.65 -17.75 -13.32
N ALA A 50 -7.10 -17.06 -12.32
CA ALA A 50 -5.93 -16.21 -12.50
C ALA A 50 -4.69 -17.04 -12.90
N ALA A 51 -4.48 -18.20 -12.29
CA ALA A 51 -3.37 -19.10 -12.61
C ALA A 51 -3.40 -19.57 -14.07
N ILE A 52 -4.58 -19.91 -14.60
CA ILE A 52 -4.74 -20.25 -16.01
C ILE A 52 -4.38 -19.06 -16.90
N GLY A 53 -4.82 -17.85 -16.54
CA GLY A 53 -4.45 -16.62 -17.24
C GLY A 53 -2.94 -16.38 -17.26
N ILE A 54 -2.27 -16.52 -16.10
CA ILE A 54 -0.82 -16.38 -15.97
C ILE A 54 -0.08 -17.38 -16.87
N MET A 55 -0.46 -18.67 -16.82
CA MET A 55 0.19 -19.70 -17.63
C MET A 55 0.14 -19.39 -19.12
N ILE A 56 -1.04 -19.02 -19.63
CA ILE A 56 -1.22 -18.69 -21.04
C ILE A 56 -0.48 -17.38 -21.37
N GLY A 57 -0.60 -16.35 -20.54
CA GLY A 57 0.06 -15.06 -20.73
C GLY A 57 1.58 -15.18 -20.75
N ALA A 58 2.17 -15.91 -19.82
CA ALA A 58 3.61 -16.16 -19.77
C ALA A 58 4.11 -16.86 -21.05
N THR A 59 3.39 -17.87 -21.53
CA THR A 59 3.76 -18.61 -22.76
C THR A 59 3.74 -17.72 -24.01
N LEU A 60 2.95 -16.65 -24.01
CA LEU A 60 2.80 -15.72 -25.13
C LEU A 60 3.69 -14.47 -25.03
N SER A 61 4.46 -14.31 -23.95
CA SER A 61 5.17 -13.07 -23.60
C SER A 61 6.46 -12.78 -24.37
N ASN A 62 6.74 -13.44 -25.49
CA ASN A 62 8.03 -13.30 -26.21
C ASN A 62 8.30 -11.85 -26.69
N GLY A 63 7.28 -11.15 -27.16
CA GLY A 63 7.45 -9.84 -27.81
C GLY A 63 7.91 -8.70 -26.92
N MET A 64 7.77 -8.83 -25.59
CA MET A 64 8.18 -7.80 -24.61
C MET A 64 9.66 -7.94 -24.18
N MET A 65 10.32 -9.07 -24.46
CA MET A 65 11.71 -9.33 -24.04
C MET A 65 12.72 -8.36 -24.67
N ASP A 66 12.37 -7.71 -25.77
CA ASP A 66 13.19 -6.70 -26.45
C ASP A 66 13.53 -5.50 -25.56
N ILE A 67 12.72 -5.22 -24.53
CA ILE A 67 12.92 -4.07 -23.62
C ILE A 67 14.21 -4.22 -22.82
N ALA A 68 14.47 -5.42 -22.29
CA ALA A 68 15.67 -5.72 -21.53
C ALA A 68 16.92 -5.87 -22.40
N ARG A 69 16.77 -6.06 -23.72
CA ARG A 69 17.89 -6.24 -24.68
C ARG A 69 18.40 -4.95 -25.27
N HIS A 70 17.51 -4.08 -25.76
CA HIS A 70 17.83 -2.83 -26.45
C HIS A 70 16.81 -1.70 -26.24
N GLY A 71 15.94 -1.84 -25.23
CA GLY A 71 14.93 -0.82 -24.91
C GLY A 71 15.52 0.44 -24.26
N ILE A 72 16.55 0.28 -23.41
CA ILE A 72 17.13 1.37 -22.64
C ILE A 72 18.55 1.70 -23.07
N PHE A 73 19.38 0.72 -23.37
CA PHE A 73 20.75 0.90 -23.83
C PHE A 73 20.91 0.47 -25.29
N GLN A 74 22.01 0.89 -25.93
CA GLN A 74 22.38 0.50 -27.28
C GLN A 74 23.49 -0.57 -27.24
N PRO A 75 23.15 -1.87 -27.32
CA PRO A 75 24.07 -2.97 -27.01
C PRO A 75 25.30 -3.03 -27.91
N GLN A 76 25.22 -2.54 -29.15
CA GLN A 76 26.34 -2.50 -30.10
C GLN A 76 27.53 -1.65 -29.64
N TYR A 77 27.37 -0.82 -28.60
CA TYR A 77 28.44 0.00 -28.06
C TYR A 77 28.98 -0.52 -26.73
N PHE A 78 28.42 -1.63 -26.22
CA PHE A 78 28.85 -2.23 -24.97
C PHE A 78 29.50 -3.61 -25.21
N TYR A 79 30.55 -3.88 -24.44
CA TYR A 79 31.16 -5.20 -24.39
C TYR A 79 30.32 -6.16 -23.55
N PHE A 80 30.54 -7.48 -23.76
CA PHE A 80 29.86 -8.53 -23.01
C PHE A 80 29.94 -8.32 -21.48
N GLU A 81 31.15 -8.01 -20.96
CA GLU A 81 31.37 -7.81 -19.54
C GLU A 81 30.60 -6.59 -18.99
N GLU A 82 30.51 -5.51 -19.75
CA GLU A 82 29.78 -4.30 -19.40
C GLU A 82 28.26 -4.57 -19.32
N ILE A 83 27.73 -5.30 -20.29
CA ILE A 83 26.29 -5.66 -20.28
C ILE A 83 25.99 -6.59 -19.12
N LEU A 84 26.83 -7.60 -18.88
CA LEU A 84 26.64 -8.51 -17.76
C LEU A 84 26.66 -7.79 -16.40
N CYS A 85 27.51 -6.75 -16.28
CA CYS A 85 27.55 -5.85 -15.11
C CYS A 85 26.19 -5.15 -14.91
N ILE A 86 25.61 -4.56 -15.97
CA ILE A 86 24.30 -3.90 -15.90
C ILE A 86 23.22 -4.90 -15.48
N LEU A 87 23.13 -6.03 -16.17
CA LEU A 87 22.07 -7.02 -15.95
C LEU A 87 22.14 -7.62 -14.54
N LEU A 88 23.34 -7.87 -14.03
CA LEU A 88 23.53 -8.40 -12.67
C LEU A 88 23.19 -7.34 -11.60
N ALA A 89 23.58 -6.09 -11.80
CA ALA A 89 23.24 -4.99 -10.92
C ALA A 89 21.72 -4.82 -10.81
N VAL A 90 21.02 -4.84 -11.93
CA VAL A 90 19.55 -4.76 -12.01
C VAL A 90 18.92 -5.88 -11.20
N MET A 91 19.24 -7.14 -11.47
CA MET A 91 18.62 -8.28 -10.81
C MET A 91 18.86 -8.31 -9.29
N ILE A 92 20.05 -7.91 -8.83
CA ILE A 92 20.34 -7.85 -7.38
C ILE A 92 19.50 -6.75 -6.72
N VAL A 93 19.38 -5.59 -7.35
CA VAL A 93 18.66 -4.45 -6.78
C VAL A 93 17.16 -4.70 -6.79
N ASP A 94 16.60 -5.21 -7.88
CA ASP A 94 15.16 -5.42 -8.06
C ASP A 94 14.58 -6.38 -7.02
N VAL A 95 15.20 -7.55 -6.82
CA VAL A 95 14.76 -8.51 -5.80
C VAL A 95 14.70 -7.88 -4.40
N VAL A 96 15.71 -7.08 -4.04
CA VAL A 96 15.77 -6.42 -2.72
C VAL A 96 14.71 -5.32 -2.60
N LEU A 97 14.59 -4.49 -3.62
CA LEU A 97 13.67 -3.36 -3.66
C LEU A 97 12.21 -3.83 -3.57
N LEU A 98 11.83 -4.80 -4.39
CA LEU A 98 10.48 -5.37 -4.39
C LEU A 98 10.14 -6.04 -3.05
N ASP A 99 11.07 -6.78 -2.42
CA ASP A 99 10.81 -7.40 -1.12
C ASP A 99 10.58 -6.38 -0.01
N ILE A 100 11.30 -5.25 -0.03
CA ILE A 100 11.11 -4.14 0.91
C ILE A 100 9.70 -3.55 0.76
N PHE A 101 9.27 -3.21 -0.46
CA PHE A 101 7.93 -2.66 -0.71
C PHE A 101 6.81 -3.64 -0.33
N ASN A 102 6.97 -4.93 -0.64
CA ASN A 102 6.04 -5.98 -0.22
C ASN A 102 5.90 -6.09 1.30
N SER A 103 7.02 -5.94 2.01
CA SER A 103 7.05 -5.98 3.48
C SER A 103 6.38 -4.76 4.12
N LEU A 104 6.41 -3.61 3.43
CA LEU A 104 5.67 -2.40 3.80
C LEU A 104 4.18 -2.48 3.44
N GLY A 105 3.78 -3.40 2.55
CA GLY A 105 2.42 -3.52 2.04
C GLY A 105 2.05 -2.39 1.07
N MET A 106 3.03 -1.82 0.40
CA MET A 106 2.84 -0.74 -0.57
C MET A 106 2.90 -1.30 -2.00
N PRO A 107 1.84 -1.10 -2.82
CA PRO A 107 1.87 -1.50 -4.21
C PRO A 107 2.91 -0.66 -4.97
N THR A 108 3.86 -1.33 -5.60
CA THR A 108 4.85 -0.71 -6.47
C THR A 108 4.82 -1.37 -7.86
N SER A 109 5.56 -0.81 -8.81
CA SER A 109 5.58 -1.30 -10.19
C SER A 109 6.91 -1.99 -10.47
N THR A 110 6.84 -3.26 -10.80
CA THR A 110 7.99 -4.05 -11.27
C THR A 110 8.56 -3.50 -12.58
N THR A 111 7.69 -3.03 -13.48
CA THR A 111 8.13 -2.38 -14.74
C THR A 111 8.93 -1.10 -14.50
N VAL A 112 8.47 -0.27 -13.53
CA VAL A 112 9.20 0.97 -13.19
C VAL A 112 10.53 0.64 -12.54
N SER A 113 10.57 -0.35 -11.63
CA SER A 113 11.81 -0.82 -11.00
C SER A 113 12.83 -1.20 -12.08
N LEU A 114 12.49 -2.18 -12.93
CA LEU A 114 13.37 -2.66 -13.99
C LEU A 114 13.86 -1.54 -14.93
N VAL A 115 12.94 -0.69 -15.43
CA VAL A 115 13.28 0.38 -16.39
C VAL A 115 14.25 1.39 -15.77
N PHE A 116 14.01 1.81 -14.52
CA PHE A 116 14.88 2.79 -13.86
C PHE A 116 16.19 2.18 -13.36
N GLU A 117 16.23 0.90 -13.02
CA GLU A 117 17.47 0.16 -12.72
C GLU A 117 18.34 -0.01 -13.96
N LEU A 118 17.74 -0.44 -15.06
CA LEU A 118 18.44 -0.51 -16.36
C LEU A 118 18.97 0.85 -16.78
N LEU A 119 18.16 1.90 -16.64
CA LEU A 119 18.58 3.27 -16.94
C LEU A 119 19.74 3.72 -16.03
N GLY A 120 19.66 3.43 -14.74
CA GLY A 120 20.67 3.76 -13.75
C GLY A 120 22.00 3.04 -14.00
N GLY A 121 21.95 1.71 -14.18
CA GLY A 121 23.11 0.89 -14.49
C GLY A 121 23.78 1.29 -15.80
N THR A 122 22.96 1.52 -16.86
CA THR A 122 23.44 1.99 -18.16
C THR A 122 24.05 3.38 -18.07
N PHE A 123 23.40 4.31 -17.37
CA PHE A 123 23.91 5.68 -17.18
C PHE A 123 25.27 5.68 -16.49
N ALA A 124 25.43 4.87 -15.46
CA ALA A 124 26.69 4.75 -14.73
C ALA A 124 27.83 4.24 -15.62
N LEU A 125 27.61 3.15 -16.37
CA LEU A 125 28.63 2.60 -17.27
C LEU A 125 28.85 3.48 -18.50
N ALA A 126 27.82 4.13 -19.04
CA ALA A 126 27.98 5.12 -20.10
C ALA A 126 28.87 6.30 -19.65
N LEU A 127 28.67 6.80 -18.43
CA LEU A 127 29.51 7.86 -17.86
C LEU A 127 30.97 7.43 -17.73
N ILE A 128 31.21 6.22 -17.19
CA ILE A 128 32.57 5.66 -17.09
C ILE A 128 33.20 5.53 -18.48
N LYS A 129 32.45 5.04 -19.47
CA LYS A 129 32.94 4.84 -20.83
C LYS A 129 33.26 6.17 -21.55
N ILE A 130 32.43 7.19 -21.37
CA ILE A 130 32.66 8.53 -21.93
C ILE A 130 33.93 9.15 -21.34
N ILE A 131 34.10 9.08 -20.00
CA ILE A 131 35.30 9.61 -19.31
C ILE A 131 36.54 8.83 -19.73
N GLY A 132 36.45 7.49 -19.78
CA GLY A 132 37.61 6.64 -20.13
C GLY A 132 38.01 6.67 -21.59
N SER A 133 37.16 7.17 -22.50
CA SER A 133 37.43 7.27 -23.94
C SER A 133 37.74 8.69 -24.42
N ASP A 134 38.05 9.62 -23.50
CA ASP A 134 38.30 11.05 -23.80
C ASP A 134 37.21 11.70 -24.69
N GLY A 135 35.94 11.28 -24.47
CA GLY A 135 34.79 11.85 -25.16
C GLY A 135 34.52 11.29 -26.57
N MET A 136 35.08 10.12 -26.90
CA MET A 136 34.80 9.45 -28.18
C MET A 136 33.33 9.06 -28.33
N TYR A 137 32.61 8.79 -27.22
CA TYR A 137 31.20 8.45 -27.17
C TYR A 137 30.36 9.56 -26.57
N THR A 138 29.08 9.65 -27.01
CA THR A 138 28.08 10.55 -26.46
C THR A 138 27.00 9.74 -25.70
N PHE A 139 26.28 10.36 -24.77
CA PHE A 139 25.16 9.68 -24.08
C PHE A 139 24.10 9.15 -25.06
N GLY A 140 23.76 9.91 -26.10
CA GLY A 140 22.78 9.48 -27.12
C GLY A 140 23.20 8.27 -27.95
N GLN A 141 24.50 7.96 -28.04
CA GLN A 141 25.01 6.74 -28.68
C GLN A 141 24.95 5.53 -27.72
N LEU A 142 25.11 5.74 -26.44
CA LEU A 142 25.17 4.66 -25.45
C LEU A 142 23.77 4.33 -24.89
N ILE A 143 22.97 5.36 -24.61
CA ILE A 143 21.62 5.25 -24.08
C ILE A 143 20.63 5.46 -25.22
N ASN A 144 19.62 4.60 -25.30
CA ASN A 144 18.51 4.76 -26.23
C ASN A 144 17.52 5.81 -25.68
N THR A 145 17.92 7.08 -25.74
CA THR A 145 17.19 8.19 -25.10
C THR A 145 15.76 8.32 -25.61
N ASP A 146 15.54 8.10 -26.91
CA ASP A 146 14.20 8.23 -27.51
C ASP A 146 13.25 7.15 -27.01
N LYS A 147 13.69 5.89 -27.00
CA LYS A 147 12.88 4.78 -26.46
C LYS A 147 12.69 4.90 -24.96
N ALA A 148 13.75 5.22 -24.20
CA ALA A 148 13.66 5.43 -22.75
C ALA A 148 12.65 6.53 -22.42
N LEU A 149 12.69 7.66 -23.14
CA LEU A 149 11.73 8.75 -22.93
C LEU A 149 10.29 8.32 -23.24
N VAL A 150 10.07 7.61 -24.35
CA VAL A 150 8.75 7.10 -24.72
C VAL A 150 8.21 6.13 -23.67
N VAL A 151 9.05 5.24 -23.14
CA VAL A 151 8.68 4.30 -22.09
C VAL A 151 8.30 5.05 -20.80
N ILE A 152 9.13 5.98 -20.34
CA ILE A 152 8.89 6.76 -19.12
C ILE A 152 7.62 7.60 -19.26
N LEU A 153 7.45 8.32 -20.37
CA LEU A 153 6.25 9.10 -20.65
C LEU A 153 5.01 8.21 -20.75
N GLY A 154 5.12 7.04 -21.39
CA GLY A 154 4.06 6.05 -21.49
C GLY A 154 3.58 5.59 -20.12
N ILE A 155 4.51 5.26 -19.21
CA ILE A 155 4.21 4.84 -17.84
C ILE A 155 3.41 5.95 -17.10
N PHE A 156 3.91 7.19 -17.07
CA PHE A 156 3.25 8.27 -16.34
C PHE A 156 1.96 8.74 -17.01
N THR A 157 1.88 8.78 -18.33
CA THR A 157 0.65 9.16 -19.03
C THR A 157 -0.44 8.12 -18.85
N SER A 158 -0.09 6.84 -18.75
CA SER A 158 -1.05 5.76 -18.46
C SER A 158 -1.81 5.96 -17.15
N VAL A 159 -1.18 6.58 -16.14
CA VAL A 159 -1.81 6.93 -14.84
C VAL A 159 -3.01 7.86 -15.04
N ALA A 160 -2.81 8.94 -15.79
CA ALA A 160 -3.88 9.91 -16.06
C ALA A 160 -4.98 9.31 -16.94
N ILE A 161 -4.60 8.57 -17.99
CA ILE A 161 -5.54 7.88 -18.89
C ILE A 161 -6.39 6.87 -18.10
N ALA A 162 -5.77 6.04 -17.27
CA ALA A 162 -6.46 5.02 -16.48
C ALA A 162 -7.44 5.64 -15.50
N PHE A 163 -7.07 6.72 -14.82
CA PHE A 163 -7.96 7.44 -13.91
C PHE A 163 -9.15 8.08 -14.64
N PHE A 164 -8.89 8.75 -15.75
CA PHE A 164 -9.92 9.41 -16.54
C PHE A 164 -10.93 8.40 -17.10
N PHE A 165 -10.47 7.36 -17.78
CA PHE A 165 -11.36 6.34 -18.32
C PHE A 165 -12.02 5.49 -17.23
N GLY A 166 -11.34 5.22 -16.13
CA GLY A 166 -11.91 4.59 -14.94
C GLY A 166 -13.11 5.36 -14.41
N SER A 167 -12.97 6.68 -14.30
CA SER A 167 -14.05 7.56 -13.88
C SER A 167 -15.18 7.65 -14.91
N LEU A 168 -14.85 7.81 -16.17
CA LEU A 168 -15.83 7.99 -17.26
C LEU A 168 -16.67 6.73 -17.46
N VAL A 169 -16.03 5.57 -17.62
CA VAL A 169 -16.71 4.30 -17.90
C VAL A 169 -17.56 3.87 -16.71
N GLN A 170 -17.06 4.04 -15.48
CA GLN A 170 -17.87 3.75 -14.28
C GLN A 170 -19.06 4.69 -14.15
N TYR A 171 -18.90 5.97 -14.44
CA TYR A 171 -20.01 6.92 -14.43
C TYR A 171 -21.11 6.52 -15.43
N LEU A 172 -20.73 6.14 -16.65
CA LEU A 172 -21.66 5.64 -17.66
C LEU A 172 -22.34 4.33 -17.24
N ALA A 173 -21.55 3.38 -16.70
CA ALA A 173 -22.09 2.14 -16.19
C ALA A 173 -23.10 2.37 -15.05
N ARG A 174 -22.85 3.35 -14.17
CA ARG A 174 -23.75 3.70 -13.07
C ARG A 174 -25.04 4.36 -13.56
N ILE A 175 -24.97 5.18 -14.61
CA ILE A 175 -26.18 5.71 -15.27
C ILE A 175 -27.04 4.58 -15.82
N LEU A 176 -26.45 3.55 -16.43
CA LEU A 176 -27.18 2.40 -16.98
C LEU A 176 -27.77 1.49 -15.89
N PHE A 177 -26.95 1.08 -14.91
CA PHE A 177 -27.33 0.06 -13.93
C PHE A 177 -27.82 0.60 -12.59
N SER A 178 -27.45 1.84 -12.20
CA SER A 178 -27.62 2.40 -10.85
C SER A 178 -27.00 1.53 -9.75
N PHE A 179 -27.14 1.90 -8.46
CA PHE A 179 -26.73 1.04 -7.35
C PHE A 179 -27.65 -0.17 -7.16
N ASN A 180 -28.95 -0.03 -7.51
CA ASN A 180 -29.85 -1.16 -7.61
C ASN A 180 -29.78 -1.76 -9.03
N TYR A 181 -28.67 -2.39 -9.34
CA TYR A 181 -28.40 -2.93 -10.67
C TYR A 181 -29.44 -4.00 -11.10
N LYS A 182 -30.09 -4.71 -10.17
CA LYS A 182 -31.08 -5.75 -10.48
C LYS A 182 -32.27 -5.20 -11.28
N ARG A 183 -32.65 -3.94 -11.05
CA ARG A 183 -33.79 -3.31 -11.72
C ARG A 183 -33.58 -3.18 -13.24
N ASN A 184 -32.38 -2.78 -13.65
CA ASN A 184 -32.05 -2.50 -15.05
C ASN A 184 -31.33 -3.67 -15.75
N MET A 185 -30.93 -4.69 -14.99
CA MET A 185 -30.15 -5.82 -15.46
C MET A 185 -30.81 -6.52 -16.65
N LYS A 186 -32.16 -6.70 -16.61
CA LYS A 186 -32.92 -7.38 -17.66
C LYS A 186 -32.81 -6.74 -19.06
N TYR A 187 -32.48 -5.45 -19.14
CA TYR A 187 -32.43 -4.71 -20.42
C TYR A 187 -31.01 -4.58 -20.97
N PHE A 188 -30.03 -4.38 -20.09
CA PHE A 188 -28.69 -3.96 -20.50
C PHE A 188 -27.59 -4.99 -20.27
N ILE A 189 -27.87 -6.08 -19.53
CA ILE A 189 -26.83 -7.00 -19.10
C ILE A 189 -26.23 -7.81 -20.25
N GLY A 190 -27.06 -8.22 -21.23
CA GLY A 190 -26.56 -8.92 -22.42
C GLY A 190 -25.63 -8.05 -23.25
N LEU A 191 -26.03 -6.78 -23.49
CA LEU A 191 -25.22 -5.80 -24.20
C LEU A 191 -23.91 -5.50 -23.45
N PHE A 192 -23.98 -5.25 -22.15
CA PHE A 192 -22.79 -4.98 -21.31
C PHE A 192 -21.82 -6.16 -21.31
N GLY A 193 -22.33 -7.38 -21.11
CA GLY A 193 -21.51 -8.59 -21.14
C GLY A 193 -20.92 -8.86 -22.53
N GLY A 194 -21.71 -8.65 -23.57
CA GLY A 194 -21.25 -8.76 -24.96
C GLY A 194 -20.12 -7.80 -25.28
N VAL A 195 -20.26 -6.51 -24.96
CA VAL A 195 -19.22 -5.50 -25.14
C VAL A 195 -17.97 -5.86 -24.34
N ALA A 196 -18.13 -6.19 -23.04
CA ALA A 196 -17.02 -6.49 -22.15
C ALA A 196 -16.19 -7.69 -22.65
N ILE A 197 -16.84 -8.82 -22.94
CA ILE A 197 -16.13 -10.05 -23.36
C ILE A 197 -15.56 -9.90 -24.77
N THR A 198 -16.29 -9.30 -25.70
CA THR A 198 -15.77 -9.06 -27.06
C THR A 198 -14.54 -8.16 -27.04
N SER A 199 -14.55 -7.09 -26.24
CA SER A 199 -13.38 -6.21 -26.11
C SER A 199 -12.18 -6.97 -25.58
N ILE A 200 -12.34 -7.81 -24.55
CA ILE A 200 -11.28 -8.65 -24.03
C ILE A 200 -10.73 -9.60 -25.12
N ILE A 201 -11.62 -10.31 -25.83
CA ILE A 201 -11.23 -11.26 -26.89
C ILE A 201 -10.51 -10.55 -28.01
N TYR A 202 -10.97 -9.36 -28.42
CA TYR A 202 -10.27 -8.56 -29.43
C TYR A 202 -8.81 -8.30 -29.06
N PHE A 203 -8.57 -7.81 -27.85
CA PHE A 203 -7.20 -7.50 -27.43
C PHE A 203 -6.37 -8.75 -27.15
N MET A 204 -6.96 -9.81 -26.61
CA MET A 204 -6.26 -11.08 -26.39
C MET A 204 -5.86 -11.77 -27.70
N LEU A 205 -6.84 -12.03 -28.58
CA LEU A 205 -6.61 -12.84 -29.76
C LEU A 205 -5.95 -12.02 -30.89
N ILE A 206 -6.47 -10.84 -31.17
CA ILE A 206 -6.07 -10.08 -32.37
C ILE A 206 -4.79 -9.29 -32.10
N LYS A 207 -4.62 -8.75 -30.93
CA LYS A 207 -3.45 -7.93 -30.58
C LYS A 207 -2.38 -8.68 -29.80
N GLY A 208 -2.77 -9.53 -28.83
CA GLY A 208 -1.85 -10.27 -27.98
C GLY A 208 -1.13 -11.41 -28.68
N LEU A 209 -1.81 -12.13 -29.58
CA LEU A 209 -1.20 -13.25 -30.35
C LEU A 209 -0.29 -12.79 -31.48
N LYS A 210 -0.34 -11.52 -31.90
CA LYS A 210 0.39 -11.03 -33.07
C LYS A 210 1.90 -11.31 -33.02
N ASP A 211 2.51 -11.20 -31.85
CA ASP A 211 3.95 -11.35 -31.66
C ASP A 211 4.35 -12.67 -31.00
N SER A 212 3.42 -13.64 -30.91
CA SER A 212 3.71 -14.96 -30.36
C SER A 212 4.55 -15.80 -31.33
N SER A 213 5.41 -16.66 -30.79
CA SER A 213 6.26 -17.58 -31.54
C SER A 213 5.49 -18.64 -32.34
N PHE A 214 4.19 -18.84 -32.04
CA PHE A 214 3.32 -19.81 -32.71
C PHE A 214 2.60 -19.23 -33.95
N MET A 215 2.70 -17.92 -34.18
CA MET A 215 1.92 -17.23 -35.18
C MET A 215 2.73 -17.11 -36.48
N THR A 216 2.34 -17.86 -37.53
CA THR A 216 2.90 -17.75 -38.86
C THR A 216 2.48 -16.45 -39.55
N ALA A 217 3.24 -15.97 -40.53
CA ALA A 217 2.91 -14.77 -41.31
C ALA A 217 1.53 -14.89 -41.99
N GLU A 218 1.21 -16.08 -42.50
CA GLU A 218 -0.07 -16.40 -43.15
C GLU A 218 -1.25 -16.27 -42.19
N ASN A 219 -1.11 -16.80 -40.97
CA ASN A 219 -2.14 -16.71 -39.95
C ASN A 219 -2.34 -15.26 -39.46
N LYS A 220 -1.27 -14.45 -39.40
CA LYS A 220 -1.38 -13.02 -39.08
C LYS A 220 -2.22 -12.26 -40.11
N GLU A 221 -1.97 -12.49 -41.36
CA GLU A 221 -2.69 -11.85 -42.47
C GLU A 221 -4.15 -12.29 -42.47
N LEU A 222 -4.42 -13.56 -42.25
CA LEU A 222 -5.78 -14.12 -42.20
C LEU A 222 -6.58 -13.51 -41.04
N ILE A 223 -6.01 -13.44 -39.85
CA ILE A 223 -6.66 -12.82 -38.67
C ILE A 223 -6.91 -11.33 -38.92
N HIS A 224 -5.93 -10.62 -39.49
CA HIS A 224 -6.07 -9.20 -39.83
C HIS A 224 -7.21 -8.95 -40.81
N HIS A 225 -7.30 -9.77 -41.85
CA HIS A 225 -8.34 -9.68 -42.87
C HIS A 225 -9.74 -9.91 -42.29
N TYR A 226 -9.90 -10.93 -41.40
CA TYR A 226 -11.18 -11.27 -40.79
C TYR A 226 -11.49 -10.58 -39.47
N THR A 227 -10.63 -9.66 -39.01
CA THR A 227 -10.82 -8.94 -37.73
C THR A 227 -12.22 -8.34 -37.55
N PRO A 228 -12.79 -7.58 -38.55
CA PRO A 228 -14.15 -7.04 -38.37
C PRO A 228 -15.21 -8.11 -38.18
N GLN A 229 -15.15 -9.21 -38.93
CA GLN A 229 -16.10 -10.31 -38.84
C GLN A 229 -15.97 -11.04 -37.50
N ILE A 230 -14.74 -11.25 -37.00
CA ILE A 230 -14.48 -11.87 -35.69
C ILE A 230 -15.05 -10.99 -34.58
N VAL A 231 -14.83 -9.68 -34.65
CA VAL A 231 -15.32 -8.72 -33.61
C VAL A 231 -16.85 -8.68 -33.61
N TRP A 232 -17.49 -8.49 -34.78
CA TRP A 232 -18.95 -8.45 -34.88
C TRP A 232 -19.60 -9.78 -34.52
N GLY A 233 -19.04 -10.89 -35.01
CA GLY A 233 -19.52 -12.23 -34.68
C GLY A 233 -19.42 -12.54 -33.20
N SER A 234 -18.28 -12.22 -32.57
CA SER A 234 -18.08 -12.34 -31.12
C SER A 234 -19.06 -11.47 -30.35
N PHE A 235 -19.24 -10.21 -30.76
CA PHE A 235 -20.17 -9.30 -30.09
C PHE A 235 -21.62 -9.83 -30.10
N VAL A 236 -22.12 -10.26 -31.25
CA VAL A 236 -23.46 -10.82 -31.36
C VAL A 236 -23.58 -12.11 -30.55
N PHE A 237 -22.62 -13.01 -30.69
CA PHE A 237 -22.61 -14.29 -29.98
C PHE A 237 -22.61 -14.10 -28.46
N PHE A 238 -21.69 -13.30 -27.92
CA PHE A 238 -21.62 -13.10 -26.47
C PHE A 238 -22.75 -12.25 -25.92
N THR A 239 -23.30 -11.31 -26.70
CA THR A 239 -24.50 -10.58 -26.29
C THR A 239 -25.68 -11.53 -26.08
N ILE A 240 -25.92 -12.44 -27.04
CA ILE A 240 -26.98 -13.44 -26.95
C ILE A 240 -26.68 -14.42 -25.80
N LEU A 241 -25.47 -14.93 -25.70
CA LEU A 241 -25.05 -15.87 -24.67
C LEU A 241 -25.24 -15.28 -23.26
N MET A 242 -24.83 -14.03 -23.03
CA MET A 242 -24.99 -13.35 -21.73
C MET A 242 -26.47 -13.10 -21.42
N GLN A 243 -27.28 -12.83 -22.42
CA GLN A 243 -28.74 -12.71 -22.23
C GLN A 243 -29.39 -14.07 -21.87
N ILE A 244 -28.94 -15.16 -22.49
CA ILE A 244 -29.36 -16.51 -22.13
C ILE A 244 -28.98 -16.86 -20.69
N PHE A 245 -27.74 -16.58 -20.29
CA PHE A 245 -27.30 -16.79 -18.90
C PHE A 245 -28.11 -15.98 -17.91
N HIS A 246 -28.50 -14.75 -18.26
CA HIS A 246 -29.40 -13.96 -17.43
C HIS A 246 -30.80 -14.63 -17.29
N TRP A 247 -31.37 -15.18 -18.38
CA TRP A 247 -32.63 -15.92 -18.32
C TRP A 247 -32.55 -17.21 -17.50
N MET A 248 -31.36 -17.85 -17.51
CA MET A 248 -31.04 -18.99 -16.64
C MET A 248 -30.80 -18.59 -15.17
N ARG A 249 -30.99 -17.32 -14.81
CA ARG A 249 -30.75 -16.75 -13.48
C ARG A 249 -29.29 -16.78 -13.02
N ILE A 250 -28.34 -16.92 -13.94
CA ILE A 250 -26.93 -16.83 -13.67
C ILE A 250 -26.54 -15.34 -13.60
N ASN A 251 -25.76 -14.96 -12.59
CA ASN A 251 -25.31 -13.56 -12.46
C ASN A 251 -24.19 -13.25 -13.46
N VAL A 252 -24.54 -12.57 -14.55
CA VAL A 252 -23.62 -12.23 -15.64
C VAL A 252 -22.47 -11.36 -15.18
N PHE A 253 -22.65 -10.46 -14.19
CA PHE A 253 -21.54 -9.68 -13.65
C PHE A 253 -20.45 -10.57 -13.05
N LYS A 254 -20.82 -11.65 -12.33
CA LYS A 254 -19.84 -12.61 -11.80
C LYS A 254 -19.05 -13.30 -12.91
N ILE A 255 -19.70 -13.64 -14.03
CA ILE A 255 -19.03 -14.21 -15.21
C ILE A 255 -18.05 -13.20 -15.82
N VAL A 256 -18.50 -11.96 -16.03
CA VAL A 256 -17.65 -10.88 -16.58
C VAL A 256 -16.46 -10.62 -15.67
N ILE A 257 -16.63 -10.60 -14.35
CA ILE A 257 -15.53 -10.42 -13.40
C ILE A 257 -14.53 -11.57 -13.49
N LEU A 258 -14.99 -12.82 -13.51
CA LEU A 258 -14.10 -13.98 -13.58
C LEU A 258 -13.36 -14.06 -14.91
N PHE A 259 -14.03 -13.79 -16.02
CA PHE A 259 -13.41 -13.72 -17.34
C PHE A 259 -12.46 -12.53 -17.45
N GLY A 260 -12.84 -11.38 -16.87
CA GLY A 260 -11.96 -10.22 -16.76
C GLY A 260 -10.73 -10.46 -15.90
N THR A 261 -10.87 -11.20 -14.78
CA THR A 261 -9.74 -11.63 -13.93
C THR A 261 -8.77 -12.53 -14.71
N PHE A 262 -9.31 -13.50 -15.48
CA PHE A 262 -8.50 -14.32 -16.37
C PHE A 262 -7.73 -13.46 -17.39
N ALA A 263 -8.44 -12.56 -18.06
CA ALA A 263 -7.86 -11.69 -19.09
C ALA A 263 -6.81 -10.73 -18.51
N LEU A 264 -7.07 -10.18 -17.34
CA LEU A 264 -6.14 -9.27 -16.67
C LEU A 264 -4.89 -10.00 -16.16
N ALA A 265 -5.04 -11.23 -15.65
CA ALA A 265 -3.93 -12.09 -15.27
C ALA A 265 -3.07 -12.51 -16.49
N LEU A 266 -3.72 -12.77 -17.63
CA LEU A 266 -3.05 -13.04 -18.91
C LEU A 266 -2.30 -11.81 -19.41
N ALA A 267 -2.93 -10.63 -19.39
CA ALA A 267 -2.31 -9.38 -19.79
C ALA A 267 -1.14 -9.00 -18.87
N PHE A 268 -1.26 -9.22 -17.56
CA PHE A 268 -0.19 -9.08 -16.59
C PHE A 268 1.01 -9.95 -16.96
N ALA A 269 0.82 -11.27 -17.08
CA ALA A 269 1.92 -12.17 -17.39
C ALA A 269 2.52 -11.86 -18.77
N GLY A 270 1.71 -11.47 -19.75
CA GLY A 270 2.17 -11.06 -21.08
C GLY A 270 3.02 -9.80 -21.08
N ASN A 271 2.73 -8.84 -20.19
CA ASN A 271 3.44 -7.55 -20.08
C ASN A 271 4.63 -7.63 -19.10
N ASP A 272 4.43 -8.23 -17.92
CA ASP A 272 5.36 -8.08 -16.81
C ASP A 272 6.37 -9.22 -16.68
N LEU A 273 6.25 -10.32 -17.44
CA LEU A 273 7.23 -11.40 -17.41
C LEU A 273 8.65 -10.94 -17.76
N VAL A 274 8.78 -9.95 -18.66
CA VAL A 274 10.06 -9.36 -19.03
C VAL A 274 10.78 -8.72 -17.85
N ASN A 275 10.03 -8.20 -16.88
CA ASN A 275 10.60 -7.55 -15.72
C ASN A 275 11.42 -8.55 -14.86
N PHE A 276 11.02 -9.81 -14.83
CA PHE A 276 11.62 -10.84 -14.00
C PHE A 276 12.68 -11.68 -14.72
N ILE A 277 12.45 -12.02 -16.00
CA ILE A 277 13.34 -12.92 -16.74
C ILE A 277 14.03 -12.25 -17.92
N GLY A 278 13.68 -11.01 -18.25
CA GLY A 278 14.26 -10.29 -19.40
C GLY A 278 15.76 -10.11 -19.29
N ALA A 279 16.24 -9.64 -18.14
CA ALA A 279 17.66 -9.46 -17.88
C ALA A 279 18.44 -10.80 -17.86
N PRO A 280 17.99 -11.86 -17.16
CA PRO A 280 18.60 -13.19 -17.25
C PRO A 280 18.66 -13.77 -18.65
N LEU A 281 17.60 -13.61 -19.46
CA LEU A 281 17.57 -14.08 -20.85
C LEU A 281 18.48 -13.28 -21.78
N ALA A 282 18.58 -11.95 -21.56
CA ALA A 282 19.55 -11.12 -22.25
C ALA A 282 20.99 -11.55 -21.92
N GLY A 283 21.28 -11.80 -20.63
CA GLY A 283 22.56 -12.34 -20.18
C GLY A 283 22.88 -13.70 -20.79
N TYR A 284 21.90 -14.61 -20.82
CA TYR A 284 22.04 -15.92 -21.47
C TYR A 284 22.33 -15.79 -22.98
N SER A 285 21.58 -14.94 -23.70
CA SER A 285 21.84 -14.69 -25.12
C SER A 285 23.24 -14.13 -25.35
N SER A 286 23.68 -13.19 -24.51
CA SER A 286 25.05 -12.63 -24.57
C SER A 286 26.14 -13.71 -24.34
N TYR A 287 25.90 -14.63 -23.39
CA TYR A 287 26.82 -15.72 -23.11
C TYR A 287 26.88 -16.71 -24.27
N MET A 288 25.76 -17.07 -24.87
CA MET A 288 25.73 -17.93 -26.05
C MET A 288 26.46 -17.30 -27.23
N ASP A 289 26.35 -15.98 -27.41
CA ASP A 289 27.09 -15.25 -28.42
C ASP A 289 28.62 -15.31 -28.15
N LEU A 290 29.04 -15.09 -26.90
CA LEU A 290 30.45 -15.24 -26.51
C LEU A 290 30.99 -16.64 -26.79
N VAL A 291 30.23 -17.68 -26.47
CA VAL A 291 30.65 -19.09 -26.73
C VAL A 291 30.74 -19.38 -28.23
N SER A 292 29.91 -18.72 -29.07
CA SER A 292 29.95 -18.89 -30.55
C SER A 292 31.12 -18.17 -31.22
N HIS A 293 31.83 -17.28 -30.50
CA HIS A 293 33.01 -16.56 -30.94
C HIS A 293 34.26 -16.87 -30.12
N PRO A 294 34.88 -18.05 -30.25
CA PRO A 294 35.98 -18.50 -29.37
C PRO A 294 37.23 -17.60 -29.44
N GLU A 295 37.40 -16.83 -30.51
CA GLU A 295 38.52 -15.90 -30.69
C GLU A 295 38.31 -14.56 -29.97
N ALA A 296 37.08 -14.22 -29.55
CA ALA A 296 36.76 -12.99 -28.86
C ALA A 296 36.91 -13.16 -27.33
N THR A 297 37.35 -12.08 -26.66
CA THR A 297 37.37 -12.03 -25.21
C THR A 297 36.14 -11.30 -24.68
N PRO A 298 35.75 -11.53 -23.41
CA PRO A 298 34.61 -10.79 -22.79
C PRO A 298 34.75 -9.27 -22.82
N GLN A 299 35.97 -8.77 -22.91
CA GLN A 299 36.32 -7.33 -22.98
C GLN A 299 36.37 -6.78 -24.42
N THR A 300 36.32 -7.63 -25.45
CA THR A 300 36.44 -7.22 -26.84
C THR A 300 35.20 -7.51 -27.70
N LEU A 301 34.32 -8.42 -27.24
CA LEU A 301 33.12 -8.79 -27.96
C LEU A 301 32.02 -7.74 -27.71
N LEU A 302 31.66 -6.99 -28.78
CA LEU A 302 30.52 -6.07 -28.74
C LEU A 302 29.19 -6.85 -28.90
N MET A 303 28.19 -6.51 -28.13
CA MET A 303 26.92 -7.24 -28.06
C MET A 303 25.92 -6.80 -29.14
N THR A 304 26.36 -6.83 -30.42
CA THR A 304 25.50 -6.49 -31.57
C THR A 304 24.33 -7.47 -31.73
N SER A 305 24.51 -8.72 -31.36
CA SER A 305 23.46 -9.75 -31.39
C SER A 305 22.22 -9.44 -30.55
N LEU A 306 22.33 -8.58 -29.57
CA LEU A 306 21.19 -8.15 -28.76
C LEU A 306 20.27 -7.13 -29.46
N GLN A 307 20.67 -6.59 -30.61
CA GLN A 307 19.79 -5.72 -31.44
C GLN A 307 18.66 -6.49 -32.11
N ASP A 308 18.87 -7.78 -32.38
CA ASP A 308 17.86 -8.61 -33.00
C ASP A 308 16.71 -8.88 -32.02
N SER A 309 15.50 -9.08 -32.59
CA SER A 309 14.32 -9.42 -31.81
C SER A 309 14.54 -10.69 -30.99
N ALA A 310 14.12 -10.67 -29.73
CA ALA A 310 14.27 -11.78 -28.81
C ALA A 310 13.60 -13.04 -29.35
N GLN A 311 14.36 -14.13 -29.45
CA GLN A 311 13.84 -15.47 -29.72
C GLN A 311 13.96 -16.30 -28.44
N THR A 312 13.00 -16.10 -27.53
CA THR A 312 13.03 -16.81 -26.25
C THR A 312 12.57 -18.25 -26.42
N PRO A 313 13.38 -19.25 -26.02
CA PRO A 313 12.95 -20.63 -26.01
C PRO A 313 11.71 -20.83 -25.13
N TRP A 314 10.71 -21.51 -25.67
CA TRP A 314 9.39 -21.67 -25.05
C TRP A 314 9.43 -22.28 -23.63
N TYR A 315 10.42 -23.13 -23.35
CA TYR A 315 10.57 -23.78 -22.03
C TYR A 315 10.93 -22.79 -20.92
N PHE A 316 11.62 -21.68 -21.19
CA PHE A 316 11.84 -20.62 -20.20
C PHE A 316 10.53 -19.89 -19.89
N LEU A 317 9.70 -19.61 -20.90
CA LEU A 317 8.41 -18.96 -20.72
C LEU A 317 7.45 -19.83 -19.89
N VAL A 318 7.33 -21.12 -20.24
CA VAL A 318 6.51 -22.09 -19.52
C VAL A 318 7.02 -22.29 -18.09
N GLY A 319 8.34 -22.46 -17.92
CA GLY A 319 8.96 -22.62 -16.60
C GLY A 319 8.70 -21.42 -15.69
N SER A 320 8.83 -20.21 -16.23
CA SER A 320 8.52 -18.98 -15.50
C SER A 320 7.03 -18.90 -15.14
N GLY A 321 6.12 -19.26 -16.04
CA GLY A 321 4.70 -19.35 -15.76
C GLY A 321 4.38 -20.30 -14.61
N ILE A 322 5.02 -21.46 -14.55
CA ILE A 322 4.87 -22.41 -13.44
C ILE A 322 5.33 -21.78 -12.11
N ILE A 323 6.49 -21.13 -12.09
CA ILE A 323 7.02 -20.46 -10.90
C ILE A 323 6.06 -19.34 -10.44
N MET A 324 5.54 -18.53 -11.37
CA MET A 324 4.56 -17.48 -11.08
C MET A 324 3.29 -18.05 -10.44
N VAL A 325 2.77 -19.16 -10.98
CA VAL A 325 1.57 -19.82 -10.42
C VAL A 325 1.87 -20.37 -9.02
N LEU A 326 2.99 -21.02 -8.82
CA LEU A 326 3.39 -21.49 -7.48
C LEU A 326 3.51 -20.31 -6.49
N ALA A 327 4.16 -19.23 -6.89
CA ALA A 327 4.28 -18.02 -6.08
C ALA A 327 2.90 -17.44 -5.72
N LEU A 328 1.96 -17.40 -6.66
CA LEU A 328 0.59 -16.91 -6.44
C LEU A 328 -0.14 -17.72 -5.34
N PHE A 329 0.01 -19.04 -5.33
CA PHE A 329 -0.67 -19.88 -4.34
C PHE A 329 -0.03 -19.85 -2.95
N PHE A 330 1.30 -19.67 -2.86
CA PHE A 330 2.03 -19.77 -1.59
C PHE A 330 2.39 -18.44 -0.94
N SER A 331 2.22 -17.29 -1.61
CA SER A 331 2.58 -15.99 -1.06
C SER A 331 1.59 -15.47 -0.01
N LYS A 332 2.11 -15.27 1.21
CA LYS A 332 1.38 -14.58 2.29
C LYS A 332 1.47 -13.05 2.21
N LYS A 333 2.50 -12.50 1.57
CA LYS A 333 2.70 -11.05 1.46
C LYS A 333 1.72 -10.39 0.48
N ALA A 334 1.30 -11.10 -0.55
CA ALA A 334 0.30 -10.63 -1.52
C ALA A 334 -1.00 -10.16 -0.84
N HIS A 335 -1.41 -10.81 0.24
CA HIS A 335 -2.61 -10.46 0.98
C HIS A 335 -2.58 -9.04 1.58
N ASN A 336 -1.41 -8.56 2.02
CA ASN A 336 -1.26 -7.21 2.59
C ASN A 336 -1.40 -6.12 1.52
N VAL A 337 -0.84 -6.33 0.34
CA VAL A 337 -0.92 -5.39 -0.79
C VAL A 337 -2.37 -5.28 -1.25
N VAL A 338 -3.06 -6.42 -1.39
CA VAL A 338 -4.51 -6.47 -1.72
C VAL A 338 -5.33 -5.71 -0.67
N LYS A 339 -5.06 -5.88 0.63
CA LYS A 339 -5.78 -5.19 1.71
C LYS A 339 -5.64 -3.66 1.62
N THR A 340 -4.44 -3.16 1.26
CA THR A 340 -4.19 -1.71 1.12
C THR A 340 -5.04 -1.10 0.00
N GLU A 341 -5.05 -1.71 -1.18
CA GLU A 341 -5.81 -1.21 -2.32
C GLU A 341 -7.33 -1.31 -2.09
N LEU A 342 -7.80 -2.43 -1.53
CA LEU A 342 -9.21 -2.62 -1.18
C LEU A 342 -9.69 -1.54 -0.20
N ASN A 343 -8.89 -1.17 0.80
CA ASN A 343 -9.26 -0.14 1.75
C ASN A 343 -9.40 1.24 1.09
N LEU A 344 -8.48 1.61 0.18
CA LEU A 344 -8.57 2.89 -0.55
C LEU A 344 -9.75 2.94 -1.53
N SER A 345 -10.12 1.78 -2.10
CA SER A 345 -11.21 1.67 -3.09
C SER A 345 -12.58 1.36 -2.49
N ARG A 346 -12.72 1.26 -1.18
CA ARG A 346 -13.96 0.88 -0.48
C ARG A 346 -15.14 1.80 -0.84
N GLN A 347 -16.33 1.22 -0.99
CA GLN A 347 -17.55 1.93 -1.36
C GLN A 347 -18.24 2.60 -0.17
N GLU A 348 -18.15 1.99 1.01
CA GLU A 348 -18.67 2.53 2.27
C GLU A 348 -17.59 3.27 3.07
N GLU A 349 -18.02 4.13 3.99
CA GLU A 349 -17.13 4.74 4.97
C GLU A 349 -16.64 3.67 5.94
N GLY A 350 -15.34 3.59 6.13
CA GLY A 350 -14.70 2.59 6.97
C GLY A 350 -13.41 3.11 7.57
N GLU A 351 -12.56 2.22 8.06
CA GLU A 351 -11.24 2.60 8.57
C GLU A 351 -10.40 3.26 7.49
N GLU A 352 -9.96 4.50 7.74
CA GLU A 352 -9.03 5.22 6.87
C GLU A 352 -7.61 5.06 7.42
N ASN A 353 -6.76 4.35 6.70
CA ASN A 353 -5.38 4.03 7.13
C ASN A 353 -4.41 5.20 6.94
N PHE A 354 -4.84 6.25 6.23
CA PHE A 354 -4.01 7.40 5.91
C PHE A 354 -4.45 8.64 6.69
N GLY A 355 -3.47 9.46 7.09
CA GLY A 355 -3.74 10.74 7.73
C GLY A 355 -4.26 11.80 6.75
N THR A 356 -4.24 13.07 7.15
CA THR A 356 -4.59 14.20 6.26
C THR A 356 -3.33 14.93 5.82
N SER A 357 -3.27 15.37 4.55
CA SER A 357 -2.18 16.20 4.03
C SER A 357 -2.68 17.59 3.58
N PRO A 358 -1.84 18.65 3.67
CA PRO A 358 -2.22 19.97 3.17
C PRO A 358 -2.56 19.96 1.68
N ILE A 359 -1.81 19.20 0.87
CA ILE A 359 -2.02 19.09 -0.58
C ILE A 359 -3.38 18.44 -0.88
N ALA A 360 -3.74 17.36 -0.17
CA ALA A 360 -5.03 16.72 -0.34
C ALA A 360 -6.19 17.66 0.00
N ARG A 361 -6.05 18.48 1.05
CA ARG A 361 -7.07 19.49 1.41
C ARG A 361 -7.28 20.53 0.31
N ILE A 362 -6.18 20.98 -0.33
CA ILE A 362 -6.25 21.94 -1.45
C ILE A 362 -6.96 21.29 -2.64
N ILE A 363 -6.57 20.07 -3.01
CA ILE A 363 -7.17 19.34 -4.14
C ILE A 363 -8.67 19.13 -3.92
N VAL A 364 -9.08 18.65 -2.75
CA VAL A 364 -10.50 18.42 -2.43
C VAL A 364 -11.30 19.72 -2.45
N ARG A 365 -10.77 20.81 -1.90
CA ARG A 365 -11.44 22.13 -1.94
C ARG A 365 -11.60 22.63 -3.37
N SER A 366 -10.56 22.58 -4.17
CA SER A 366 -10.57 23.01 -5.59
C SER A 366 -11.55 22.16 -6.41
N SER A 367 -11.53 20.84 -6.23
CA SER A 367 -12.45 19.92 -6.91
C SER A 367 -13.91 20.19 -6.55
N ASN A 368 -14.22 20.46 -5.28
CA ASN A 368 -15.57 20.82 -4.84
C ASN A 368 -16.02 22.17 -5.42
N SER A 369 -15.12 23.15 -5.54
CA SER A 369 -15.43 24.45 -6.15
C SER A 369 -15.76 24.30 -7.64
N VAL A 370 -14.95 23.53 -8.38
CA VAL A 370 -15.19 23.24 -9.81
C VAL A 370 -16.48 22.45 -9.98
N ALA A 371 -16.70 21.40 -9.17
CA ALA A 371 -17.92 20.60 -9.22
C ALA A 371 -19.18 21.44 -8.99
N SER A 372 -19.15 22.35 -8.00
CA SER A 372 -20.30 23.26 -7.72
C SER A 372 -20.58 24.18 -8.91
N SER A 373 -19.55 24.70 -9.57
CA SER A 373 -19.68 25.56 -10.76
C SER A 373 -20.26 24.78 -11.95
N VAL A 374 -19.83 23.54 -12.18
CA VAL A 374 -20.37 22.68 -13.26
C VAL A 374 -21.83 22.32 -12.96
N ILE A 375 -22.14 21.92 -11.71
CA ILE A 375 -23.49 21.54 -11.30
C ILE A 375 -24.48 22.71 -11.45
N SER A 376 -24.04 23.94 -11.27
CA SER A 376 -24.93 25.15 -11.40
C SER A 376 -25.44 25.35 -12.83
N VAL A 377 -24.74 24.84 -13.85
CA VAL A 377 -25.10 24.98 -15.28
C VAL A 377 -26.04 23.85 -15.72
N VAL A 378 -26.09 22.70 -14.98
CA VAL A 378 -26.91 21.55 -15.32
C VAL A 378 -28.37 21.78 -14.95
N PRO A 379 -29.35 21.61 -15.88
CA PRO A 379 -30.79 21.76 -15.59
C PRO A 379 -31.24 20.86 -14.43
N LEU A 380 -32.09 21.37 -13.53
CA LEU A 380 -32.57 20.65 -12.35
C LEU A 380 -33.18 19.28 -12.65
N ARG A 381 -33.89 19.13 -13.77
CA ARG A 381 -34.48 17.84 -14.20
C ARG A 381 -33.41 16.78 -14.47
N VAL A 382 -32.33 17.17 -15.14
CA VAL A 382 -31.20 16.28 -15.45
C VAL A 382 -30.45 15.91 -14.16
N ARG A 383 -30.22 16.91 -13.30
CA ARG A 383 -29.56 16.71 -12.01
C ARG A 383 -30.34 15.72 -11.13
N ASN A 384 -31.64 15.96 -10.95
CA ASN A 384 -32.50 15.07 -10.16
C ASN A 384 -32.53 13.65 -10.73
N TRP A 385 -32.56 13.50 -12.07
CA TRP A 385 -32.51 12.20 -12.71
C TRP A 385 -31.17 11.49 -12.47
N ILE A 386 -30.03 12.20 -12.58
CA ILE A 386 -28.71 11.66 -12.25
C ILE A 386 -28.67 11.23 -10.77
N ASP A 387 -29.13 12.09 -9.85
CA ASP A 387 -29.10 11.81 -8.41
C ASP A 387 -29.90 10.55 -8.04
N THR A 388 -30.99 10.26 -8.76
CA THR A 388 -31.73 8.98 -8.58
C THR A 388 -30.92 7.75 -8.99
N ARG A 389 -29.98 7.89 -9.95
CA ARG A 389 -29.09 6.80 -10.37
C ARG A 389 -27.97 6.53 -9.36
N PHE A 390 -27.58 7.57 -8.62
CA PHE A 390 -26.50 7.52 -7.62
C PHE A 390 -27.02 7.46 -6.17
N ASN A 391 -28.24 6.91 -5.96
CA ASN A 391 -28.81 6.72 -4.64
C ASN A 391 -28.06 5.60 -3.88
N ARG A 392 -27.23 5.97 -2.94
CA ARG A 392 -26.40 5.05 -2.15
C ARG A 392 -27.21 4.16 -1.19
N ASN A 393 -28.41 4.57 -0.81
CA ASN A 393 -29.27 3.78 0.08
C ASN A 393 -29.78 2.48 -0.60
N GLU A 394 -29.68 2.38 -1.92
CA GLU A 394 -30.10 1.22 -2.70
C GLU A 394 -28.93 0.31 -3.11
N ILE A 395 -27.75 0.47 -2.51
CA ILE A 395 -26.56 -0.32 -2.85
C ILE A 395 -26.82 -1.80 -2.56
N ILE A 396 -26.57 -2.65 -3.57
CA ILE A 396 -26.60 -4.10 -3.43
C ILE A 396 -25.16 -4.60 -3.35
N LEU A 397 -24.74 -4.95 -2.14
CA LEU A 397 -23.44 -5.59 -1.89
C LEU A 397 -23.62 -7.07 -1.59
N GLU A 398 -22.69 -7.89 -2.04
CA GLU A 398 -22.54 -9.27 -1.55
C GLU A 398 -22.04 -9.22 -0.09
N ASP A 399 -22.33 -10.26 0.69
CA ASP A 399 -21.91 -10.31 2.10
C ASP A 399 -20.41 -10.09 2.26
N LYS A 400 -20.02 -9.09 3.08
CA LYS A 400 -18.63 -8.65 3.31
C LYS A 400 -17.88 -8.17 2.04
N ALA A 401 -18.56 -7.81 0.95
CA ALA A 401 -17.92 -7.19 -0.21
C ALA A 401 -17.53 -5.74 0.09
N VAL A 402 -16.44 -5.29 -0.54
CA VAL A 402 -15.90 -3.93 -0.39
C VAL A 402 -16.61 -2.96 -1.32
N TYR A 403 -17.03 -3.44 -2.50
CA TYR A 403 -17.79 -2.72 -3.51
C TYR A 403 -18.62 -3.66 -4.37
N ASP A 404 -19.54 -3.11 -5.16
CA ASP A 404 -20.53 -3.90 -5.90
C ASP A 404 -19.96 -4.56 -7.17
N LEU A 405 -20.75 -5.48 -7.74
CA LEU A 405 -20.38 -6.25 -8.92
C LEU A 405 -20.26 -5.41 -10.20
N VAL A 406 -20.99 -4.29 -10.31
CA VAL A 406 -20.93 -3.40 -11.50
C VAL A 406 -19.54 -2.77 -11.55
N ARG A 407 -19.11 -2.18 -10.45
CA ARG A 407 -17.80 -1.53 -10.35
C ARG A 407 -16.65 -2.53 -10.54
N ALA A 408 -16.76 -3.73 -9.93
CA ALA A 408 -15.77 -4.77 -10.13
C ALA A 408 -15.63 -5.19 -11.60
N SER A 409 -16.76 -5.32 -12.31
CA SER A 409 -16.77 -5.66 -13.74
C SER A 409 -16.10 -4.58 -14.58
N VAL A 410 -16.41 -3.31 -14.33
CA VAL A 410 -15.76 -2.18 -15.03
C VAL A 410 -14.26 -2.16 -14.76
N ASN A 411 -13.84 -2.33 -13.52
CA ASN A 411 -12.43 -2.31 -13.15
C ASN A 411 -11.61 -3.37 -13.90
N VAL A 412 -12.04 -4.64 -13.88
CA VAL A 412 -11.25 -5.72 -14.51
C VAL A 412 -11.24 -5.61 -16.03
N VAL A 413 -12.38 -5.24 -16.64
CA VAL A 413 -12.48 -5.12 -18.10
C VAL A 413 -11.64 -3.95 -18.59
N LEU A 414 -11.81 -2.78 -17.99
CA LEU A 414 -11.12 -1.57 -18.44
C LEU A 414 -9.61 -1.65 -18.21
N ALA A 415 -9.18 -2.13 -17.03
CA ALA A 415 -7.76 -2.30 -16.75
C ALA A 415 -7.13 -3.30 -17.73
N GLY A 416 -7.77 -4.45 -17.97
CA GLY A 416 -7.31 -5.44 -18.94
C GLY A 416 -7.19 -4.87 -20.36
N LEU A 417 -8.18 -4.06 -20.78
CA LEU A 417 -8.15 -3.39 -22.09
C LEU A 417 -7.01 -2.39 -22.21
N LEU A 418 -6.79 -1.55 -21.22
CA LEU A 418 -5.73 -0.54 -21.25
C LEU A 418 -4.33 -1.18 -21.25
N ILE A 419 -4.12 -2.23 -20.45
CA ILE A 419 -2.85 -2.96 -20.42
C ILE A 419 -2.62 -3.67 -21.75
N ALA A 420 -3.60 -4.39 -22.26
CA ALA A 420 -3.49 -5.09 -23.53
C ALA A 420 -3.26 -4.13 -24.71
N LEU A 421 -3.85 -2.93 -24.68
CA LEU A 421 -3.56 -1.87 -25.64
C LEU A 421 -2.09 -1.44 -25.58
N GLY A 422 -1.57 -1.15 -24.39
CA GLY A 422 -0.17 -0.78 -24.20
C GLY A 422 0.79 -1.87 -24.69
N THR A 423 0.54 -3.12 -24.29
CA THR A 423 1.34 -4.28 -24.75
C THR A 423 1.31 -4.42 -26.27
N SER A 424 0.14 -4.20 -26.92
CA SER A 424 0.01 -4.26 -28.38
C SER A 424 0.80 -3.18 -29.11
N LEU A 425 1.11 -2.08 -28.45
CA LEU A 425 1.95 -0.99 -28.93
C LEU A 425 3.42 -1.16 -28.55
N LYS A 426 3.78 -2.30 -27.92
CA LYS A 426 5.12 -2.56 -27.36
C LYS A 426 5.56 -1.49 -26.36
N LEU A 427 4.59 -0.88 -25.65
CA LEU A 427 4.86 0.04 -24.56
C LEU A 427 4.75 -0.72 -23.24
N PRO A 428 5.83 -0.85 -22.48
CA PRO A 428 5.80 -1.46 -21.15
C PRO A 428 5.06 -0.52 -20.20
N LEU A 429 3.79 -0.81 -19.97
CA LEU A 429 2.98 -0.08 -19.00
C LEU A 429 3.11 -0.73 -17.61
N SER A 430 3.02 0.09 -16.60
CA SER A 430 2.87 -0.43 -15.24
C SER A 430 1.45 -0.98 -15.04
N THR A 431 1.31 -2.29 -14.94
CA THR A 431 0.04 -2.95 -14.65
C THR A 431 -0.53 -2.48 -13.31
N THR A 432 0.34 -2.29 -12.30
CA THR A 432 -0.03 -1.78 -10.98
C THR A 432 -0.61 -0.36 -11.06
N TYR A 433 0.03 0.54 -11.82
CA TYR A 433 -0.46 1.92 -11.93
C TYR A 433 -1.80 1.98 -12.65
N VAL A 434 -1.95 1.24 -13.75
CA VAL A 434 -3.20 1.21 -14.52
C VAL A 434 -4.35 0.65 -13.68
N THR A 435 -4.18 -0.50 -13.04
CA THR A 435 -5.25 -1.14 -12.25
C THR A 435 -5.65 -0.31 -11.04
N PHE A 436 -4.66 0.22 -10.32
CA PHE A 436 -4.89 1.10 -9.18
C PHE A 436 -5.66 2.37 -9.58
N MET A 437 -5.24 3.03 -10.67
CA MET A 437 -5.88 4.27 -11.10
C MET A 437 -7.27 4.06 -11.71
N VAL A 438 -7.53 2.94 -12.39
CA VAL A 438 -8.88 2.54 -12.79
C VAL A 438 -9.78 2.35 -11.55
N ALA A 439 -9.28 1.66 -10.52
CA ALA A 439 -10.02 1.45 -9.28
C ALA A 439 -10.28 2.77 -8.52
N MET A 440 -9.32 3.70 -8.52
CA MET A 440 -9.50 5.02 -7.90
C MET A 440 -10.47 5.89 -8.71
N GLY A 441 -10.36 5.91 -10.03
CA GLY A 441 -11.28 6.65 -10.90
C GLY A 441 -12.71 6.14 -10.79
N SER A 442 -12.92 4.82 -10.80
CA SER A 442 -14.24 4.22 -10.60
C SER A 442 -14.81 4.50 -9.20
N SER A 443 -13.95 4.55 -8.17
CA SER A 443 -14.32 4.91 -6.81
C SER A 443 -14.82 6.36 -6.72
N LEU A 444 -14.12 7.27 -7.38
CA LEU A 444 -14.52 8.68 -7.45
C LEU A 444 -15.86 8.83 -8.19
N ALA A 445 -16.01 8.18 -9.34
CA ALA A 445 -17.25 8.21 -10.14
C ALA A 445 -18.47 7.69 -9.37
N ASP A 446 -18.30 6.69 -8.52
CA ASP A 446 -19.33 6.14 -7.65
C ASP A 446 -19.67 7.05 -6.44
N ARG A 447 -19.07 8.23 -6.38
CA ARG A 447 -19.21 9.16 -5.25
C ARG A 447 -18.78 8.50 -3.91
N ALA A 448 -17.92 7.47 -3.95
CA ALA A 448 -17.46 6.79 -2.75
C ALA A 448 -16.57 7.69 -1.87
N TRP A 449 -16.02 8.77 -2.42
CA TRP A 449 -15.25 9.79 -1.72
C TRP A 449 -16.16 10.84 -1.13
N GLY A 450 -16.88 10.48 -0.06
CA GLY A 450 -17.77 11.37 0.67
C GLY A 450 -17.01 12.54 1.31
N ARG A 451 -17.74 13.56 1.76
CA ARG A 451 -17.14 14.79 2.31
C ARG A 451 -16.18 14.54 3.48
N GLU A 452 -16.45 13.50 4.27
CA GLU A 452 -15.66 13.15 5.46
C GLU A 452 -14.45 12.27 5.13
N SER A 453 -14.52 11.43 4.09
CA SER A 453 -13.45 10.51 3.70
C SER A 453 -12.56 11.05 2.58
N ALA A 454 -13.00 12.04 1.80
CA ALA A 454 -12.32 12.52 0.60
C ALA A 454 -10.86 12.92 0.84
N VAL A 455 -10.58 13.71 1.90
CA VAL A 455 -9.22 14.17 2.20
C VAL A 455 -8.29 13.00 2.54
N TYR A 456 -8.77 12.03 3.31
CA TYR A 456 -7.99 10.85 3.68
C TYR A 456 -7.67 9.99 2.46
N ARG A 457 -8.66 9.76 1.59
CA ARG A 457 -8.49 8.97 0.36
C ARG A 457 -7.57 9.64 -0.63
N VAL A 458 -7.72 10.95 -0.86
CA VAL A 458 -6.79 11.72 -1.70
C VAL A 458 -5.37 11.67 -1.12
N THR A 459 -5.21 11.79 0.21
CA THR A 459 -3.90 11.62 0.85
C THR A 459 -3.33 10.23 0.60
N GLY A 460 -4.14 9.17 0.73
CA GLY A 460 -3.73 7.81 0.45
C GLY A 460 -3.27 7.62 -0.99
N VAL A 461 -4.05 8.10 -1.96
CA VAL A 461 -3.69 8.05 -3.40
C VAL A 461 -2.39 8.81 -3.67
N LEU A 462 -2.25 10.03 -3.13
CA LEU A 462 -1.01 10.82 -3.27
C LEU A 462 0.19 10.15 -2.62
N SER A 463 0.00 9.46 -1.48
CA SER A 463 1.06 8.71 -0.82
C SER A 463 1.53 7.52 -1.66
N VAL A 464 0.60 6.80 -2.30
CA VAL A 464 0.93 5.70 -3.23
C VAL A 464 1.66 6.24 -4.45
N ILE A 465 1.15 7.31 -5.10
CA ILE A 465 1.81 7.95 -6.24
C ILE A 465 3.19 8.48 -5.85
N GLY A 466 3.32 9.12 -4.68
CA GLY A 466 4.61 9.56 -4.15
C GLY A 466 5.58 8.39 -3.95
N GLY A 467 5.08 7.25 -3.47
CA GLY A 467 5.84 6.00 -3.38
C GLY A 467 6.39 5.54 -4.74
N TRP A 468 5.63 5.69 -5.81
CA TRP A 468 6.08 5.34 -7.17
C TRP A 468 7.26 6.18 -7.65
N PHE A 469 7.26 7.49 -7.38
CA PHE A 469 8.42 8.34 -7.69
C PHE A 469 9.64 8.00 -6.84
N VAL A 470 9.42 7.68 -5.57
CA VAL A 470 10.50 7.21 -4.68
C VAL A 470 11.09 5.90 -5.20
N THR A 471 10.24 4.94 -5.62
CA THR A 471 10.71 3.69 -6.22
C THR A 471 11.57 3.95 -7.44
N ALA A 472 11.12 4.78 -8.38
CA ALA A 472 11.88 5.12 -9.59
C ALA A 472 13.25 5.74 -9.25
N GLY A 473 13.28 6.70 -8.32
CA GLY A 473 14.53 7.31 -7.86
C GLY A 473 15.48 6.33 -7.20
N VAL A 474 14.97 5.53 -6.25
CA VAL A 474 15.78 4.51 -5.54
C VAL A 474 16.30 3.46 -6.52
N ALA A 475 15.47 2.97 -7.45
CA ALA A 475 15.85 2.02 -8.49
C ALA A 475 17.01 2.56 -9.34
N PHE A 476 16.88 3.80 -9.83
CA PHE A 476 17.93 4.45 -10.62
C PHE A 476 19.25 4.57 -9.85
N PHE A 477 19.24 5.12 -8.64
CA PHE A 477 20.46 5.34 -7.87
C PHE A 477 21.07 4.03 -7.37
N ALA A 478 20.25 3.06 -6.92
CA ALA A 478 20.75 1.78 -6.46
C ALA A 478 21.33 0.94 -7.62
N GLY A 479 20.64 0.94 -8.78
CA GLY A 479 21.13 0.30 -10.00
C GLY A 479 22.45 0.90 -10.48
N SER A 480 22.57 2.25 -10.47
CA SER A 480 23.83 2.95 -10.78
C SER A 480 24.96 2.56 -9.84
N LEU A 481 24.69 2.60 -8.53
CA LEU A 481 25.70 2.29 -7.51
C LEU A 481 26.14 0.82 -7.59
N ALA A 482 25.20 -0.10 -7.77
CA ALA A 482 25.51 -1.51 -7.93
C ALA A 482 26.37 -1.78 -9.18
N ALA A 483 26.01 -1.18 -10.33
CA ALA A 483 26.77 -1.30 -11.56
C ALA A 483 28.20 -0.77 -11.43
N ILE A 484 28.38 0.42 -10.82
CA ILE A 484 29.72 1.00 -10.53
C ILE A 484 30.51 0.05 -9.63
N THR A 485 29.88 -0.46 -8.57
CA THR A 485 30.53 -1.35 -7.60
C THR A 485 30.99 -2.65 -8.25
N ILE A 486 30.17 -3.25 -9.13
CA ILE A 486 30.49 -4.47 -9.87
C ILE A 486 31.63 -4.20 -10.87
N TYR A 487 31.54 -3.09 -11.61
CA TYR A 487 32.51 -2.74 -12.64
C TYR A 487 33.93 -2.59 -12.08
N PHE A 488 34.11 -1.83 -10.98
CA PHE A 488 35.41 -1.62 -10.38
C PHE A 488 35.87 -2.75 -9.44
N GLY A 489 34.94 -3.42 -8.78
CA GLY A 489 35.27 -4.43 -7.76
C GLY A 489 35.26 -5.87 -8.27
N GLY A 490 34.81 -6.11 -9.51
CA GLY A 490 34.81 -7.44 -10.16
C GLY A 490 34.13 -8.51 -9.31
N ALA A 491 34.70 -9.71 -9.30
CA ALA A 491 34.15 -10.88 -8.61
C ALA A 491 33.96 -10.68 -7.09
N VAL A 492 34.85 -9.92 -6.43
CA VAL A 492 34.75 -9.65 -4.98
C VAL A 492 33.52 -8.81 -4.69
N ALA A 493 33.29 -7.77 -5.48
CA ALA A 493 32.12 -6.91 -5.33
C ALA A 493 30.80 -7.67 -5.58
N ILE A 494 30.77 -8.55 -6.57
CA ILE A 494 29.61 -9.41 -6.85
C ILE A 494 29.27 -10.24 -5.61
N VAL A 495 30.23 -10.94 -5.03
CA VAL A 495 30.00 -11.76 -3.82
C VAL A 495 29.52 -10.91 -2.65
N LEU A 496 30.12 -9.73 -2.42
CA LEU A 496 29.71 -8.83 -1.34
C LEU A 496 28.29 -8.30 -1.53
N LEU A 497 27.91 -7.90 -2.74
CA LEU A 497 26.55 -7.46 -3.05
C LEU A 497 25.53 -8.58 -2.88
N ILE A 498 25.87 -9.79 -3.27
CA ILE A 498 25.04 -10.99 -3.05
C ILE A 498 24.84 -11.22 -1.55
N CYS A 499 25.92 -11.23 -0.76
CA CYS A 499 25.83 -11.39 0.68
C CYS A 499 24.97 -10.28 1.33
N LEU A 500 25.13 -9.04 0.88
CA LEU A 500 24.32 -7.91 1.34
C LEU A 500 22.85 -8.08 0.99
N ALA A 501 22.52 -8.48 -0.24
CA ALA A 501 21.15 -8.72 -0.68
C ALA A 501 20.50 -9.84 0.15
N VAL A 502 21.17 -10.98 0.32
CA VAL A 502 20.69 -12.08 1.16
C VAL A 502 20.48 -11.65 2.61
N PHE A 503 21.40 -10.87 3.18
CA PHE A 503 21.26 -10.31 4.52
C PHE A 503 20.03 -9.41 4.65
N ILE A 504 19.79 -8.51 3.68
CA ILE A 504 18.63 -7.61 3.67
C ILE A 504 17.33 -8.41 3.58
N LEU A 505 17.27 -9.41 2.69
CA LEU A 505 16.10 -10.28 2.51
C LEU A 505 15.76 -11.06 3.80
N ILE A 506 16.75 -11.65 4.45
CA ILE A 506 16.56 -12.37 5.73
C ILE A 506 16.05 -11.40 6.80
N ARG A 507 16.67 -10.24 6.93
CA ARG A 507 16.28 -9.21 7.90
C ARG A 507 14.85 -8.72 7.64
N SER A 508 14.49 -8.48 6.38
CA SER A 508 13.14 -8.09 5.97
C SER A 508 12.10 -9.14 6.39
N GLN A 509 12.37 -10.42 6.17
CA GLN A 509 11.50 -11.51 6.60
C GLN A 509 11.32 -11.59 8.13
N ILE A 510 12.39 -11.38 8.89
CA ILE A 510 12.35 -11.36 10.36
C ILE A 510 11.50 -10.18 10.85
N LEU A 511 11.72 -8.99 10.30
CA LEU A 511 10.95 -7.78 10.64
C LEU A 511 9.48 -7.93 10.27
N TYR A 512 9.18 -8.51 9.10
CA TYR A 512 7.83 -8.80 8.66
C TYR A 512 7.11 -9.77 9.60
N LYS A 513 7.76 -10.87 10.01
CA LYS A 513 7.19 -11.82 11.00
C LYS A 513 6.94 -11.15 12.36
N LYS A 514 7.85 -10.28 12.83
CA LYS A 514 7.65 -9.52 14.08
C LYS A 514 6.47 -8.54 13.96
N LYS A 515 6.33 -7.87 12.80
CA LYS A 515 5.21 -6.95 12.53
C LYS A 515 3.88 -7.71 12.49
N LEU A 516 3.85 -8.89 11.86
CA LEU A 516 2.66 -9.76 11.85
C LEU A 516 2.27 -10.22 13.25
N ALA A 517 3.24 -10.63 14.07
CA ALA A 517 2.98 -11.04 15.44
C ALA A 517 2.46 -9.88 16.31
N LYS A 518 2.92 -8.65 16.06
CA LYS A 518 2.43 -7.44 16.73
C LYS A 518 1.06 -6.96 16.22
N ASN A 519 0.80 -7.16 14.92
CA ASN A 519 -0.45 -6.80 14.23
C ASN A 519 -1.42 -7.99 14.09
N GLN A 520 -1.29 -9.05 14.88
CA GLN A 520 -2.41 -9.99 15.02
C GLN A 520 -3.60 -9.14 15.46
N GLU A 521 -4.54 -8.95 14.55
CA GLU A 521 -5.80 -8.24 14.82
C GLU A 521 -6.34 -8.82 16.10
N ASN A 522 -6.52 -7.98 17.12
CA ASN A 522 -7.13 -8.40 18.36
C ASN A 522 -8.39 -9.17 17.99
N PRO A 523 -8.51 -10.47 18.33
CA PRO A 523 -9.63 -11.28 17.90
C PRO A 523 -10.98 -10.68 18.32
N VAL A 524 -10.96 -9.86 19.37
CA VAL A 524 -12.12 -9.09 19.84
C VAL A 524 -12.54 -8.05 18.79
N ILE A 525 -11.61 -7.34 18.16
CA ILE A 525 -11.94 -6.35 17.11
C ILE A 525 -12.62 -7.01 15.92
N SER A 526 -12.09 -8.14 15.44
CA SER A 526 -12.65 -8.85 14.31
C SER A 526 -14.09 -9.32 14.57
N ARG A 527 -14.36 -9.80 15.79
CA ARG A 527 -15.70 -10.21 16.24
C ARG A 527 -16.61 -9.01 16.48
N LEU A 528 -16.09 -7.94 17.08
CA LEU A 528 -16.80 -6.70 17.35
C LEU A 528 -17.31 -6.00 16.05
N MET A 529 -16.57 -6.12 14.96
CA MET A 529 -17.00 -5.57 13.66
C MET A 529 -18.11 -6.39 12.98
N ASN A 530 -18.33 -7.66 13.39
CA ASN A 530 -19.35 -8.54 12.84
C ASN A 530 -20.06 -9.35 13.96
N PRO A 531 -20.77 -8.71 14.90
CA PRO A 531 -21.49 -9.39 15.96
C PRO A 531 -22.74 -10.11 15.40
N HIS A 532 -23.13 -11.19 16.05
CA HIS A 532 -24.35 -11.93 15.66
C HIS A 532 -25.64 -11.22 16.12
N ASN A 533 -25.56 -10.51 17.25
CA ASN A 533 -26.69 -9.75 17.81
C ASN A 533 -26.19 -8.55 18.64
N GLY A 534 -27.11 -7.67 19.06
CA GLY A 534 -26.77 -6.46 19.85
C GLY A 534 -26.20 -6.72 21.23
N GLU A 535 -26.59 -7.83 21.91
CA GLU A 535 -26.06 -8.21 23.22
C GLU A 535 -24.61 -8.69 23.13
N GLU A 536 -24.29 -9.49 22.11
CA GLU A 536 -22.90 -9.88 21.82
C GLU A 536 -22.04 -8.66 21.49
N ALA A 537 -22.58 -7.71 20.73
CA ALA A 537 -21.90 -6.47 20.42
C ALA A 537 -21.54 -5.67 21.67
N LEU A 538 -22.44 -5.55 22.65
CA LEU A 538 -22.18 -4.86 23.91
C LEU A 538 -21.11 -5.58 24.75
N THR A 539 -21.20 -6.89 24.86
CA THR A 539 -20.23 -7.71 25.60
C THR A 539 -18.83 -7.59 25.01
N LEU A 540 -18.72 -7.68 23.68
CA LEU A 540 -17.45 -7.51 22.96
C LEU A 540 -16.90 -6.08 23.08
N LEU A 541 -17.77 -5.07 23.05
CA LEU A 541 -17.36 -3.67 23.22
C LEU A 541 -16.86 -3.39 24.65
N ARG A 542 -17.48 -3.98 25.67
CA ARG A 542 -17.01 -3.93 27.05
C ARG A 542 -15.63 -4.58 27.20
N GLU A 543 -15.44 -5.75 26.61
CA GLU A 543 -14.16 -6.45 26.61
C GLU A 543 -13.09 -5.64 25.87
N TYR A 544 -13.40 -5.12 24.68
CA TYR A 544 -12.52 -4.25 23.91
C TYR A 544 -12.13 -2.99 24.71
N SER A 545 -13.11 -2.28 25.25
CA SER A 545 -12.86 -1.08 26.05
C SER A 545 -11.96 -1.36 27.27
N ARG A 546 -12.16 -2.48 27.95
CA ARG A 546 -11.32 -2.90 29.08
C ARG A 546 -9.86 -3.12 28.65
N GLN A 547 -9.65 -3.86 27.54
CA GLN A 547 -8.31 -4.15 27.02
C GLN A 547 -7.58 -2.86 26.61
N GLU A 548 -8.27 -1.95 25.93
CA GLU A 548 -7.70 -0.67 25.50
C GLU A 548 -7.38 0.25 26.68
N LEU A 549 -8.29 0.39 27.64
CA LEU A 549 -8.04 1.21 28.84
C LEU A 549 -6.88 0.65 29.66
N GLN A 550 -6.74 -0.67 29.76
CA GLN A 550 -5.59 -1.32 30.40
C GLN A 550 -4.28 -0.93 29.71
N GLN A 551 -4.23 -1.02 28.38
CA GLN A 551 -3.02 -0.68 27.60
C GLN A 551 -2.67 0.81 27.76
N ILE A 552 -3.67 1.70 27.69
CA ILE A 552 -3.48 3.15 27.82
C ILE A 552 -2.99 3.51 29.23
N LEU A 553 -3.58 2.95 30.28
CA LEU A 553 -3.17 3.23 31.66
C LEU A 553 -1.75 2.69 31.94
N GLN A 554 -1.43 1.49 31.46
CA GLN A 554 -0.07 0.94 31.55
C GLN A 554 0.93 1.81 30.81
N PHE A 555 0.62 2.23 29.59
CA PHE A 555 1.46 3.13 28.82
C PHE A 555 1.63 4.48 29.51
N ALA A 556 0.55 5.04 30.08
CA ALA A 556 0.57 6.31 30.81
C ALA A 556 1.48 6.25 32.04
N SER A 557 1.35 5.17 32.86
CA SER A 557 2.20 4.96 34.05
C SER A 557 3.69 4.92 33.66
N VAL A 558 4.06 4.11 32.67
CA VAL A 558 5.45 3.96 32.22
C VAL A 558 5.97 5.24 31.57
N SER A 559 5.17 5.93 30.77
CA SER A 559 5.58 7.14 30.07
C SER A 559 5.71 8.34 31.01
N TYR A 560 4.83 8.44 31.99
CA TYR A 560 4.93 9.44 33.05
C TYR A 560 6.24 9.28 33.84
N GLU A 561 6.52 8.06 34.34
CA GLU A 561 7.75 7.75 35.08
C GLU A 561 8.99 8.10 34.28
N LYS A 562 9.10 7.62 33.04
CA LYS A 562 10.26 7.88 32.18
C LYS A 562 10.45 9.37 31.84
N THR A 563 9.34 10.10 31.65
CA THR A 563 9.39 11.53 31.35
C THR A 563 9.92 12.31 32.56
N VAL A 564 9.40 12.03 33.73
CA VAL A 564 9.82 12.70 34.98
C VAL A 564 11.26 12.34 35.34
N GLU A 565 11.64 11.06 35.25
CA GLU A 565 13.02 10.60 35.50
C GLU A 565 14.01 11.25 34.53
N ALA A 566 13.68 11.31 33.24
CA ALA A 566 14.51 11.92 32.22
C ALA A 566 14.66 13.44 32.42
N PHE A 567 13.60 14.13 32.90
CA PHE A 567 13.65 15.54 33.21
C PHE A 567 14.52 15.80 34.47
N MET A 568 14.35 15.04 35.55
CA MET A 568 15.15 15.18 36.76
C MET A 568 16.64 14.89 36.55
N SER A 569 16.96 13.96 35.65
CA SER A 569 18.35 13.58 35.28
C SER A 569 18.91 14.38 34.12
N GLU A 570 18.23 15.39 33.63
CA GLU A 570 18.62 16.22 32.47
C GLU A 570 18.94 15.39 31.21
N ASN A 571 18.26 14.28 31.01
CA ASN A 571 18.49 13.35 29.92
C ASN A 571 17.68 13.75 28.68
N TYR A 572 18.25 14.58 27.81
CA TYR A 572 17.67 15.01 26.55
C TYR A 572 17.22 13.84 25.65
N ARG A 573 18.08 12.81 25.50
CA ARG A 573 17.76 11.63 24.67
C ARG A 573 16.59 10.85 25.23
N GLY A 574 16.48 10.75 26.54
CA GLY A 574 15.36 10.12 27.24
C GLY A 574 14.05 10.83 26.98
N LEU A 575 14.00 12.16 27.15
CA LEU A 575 12.83 12.99 26.87
C LEU A 575 12.38 12.93 25.40
N ARG A 576 13.33 13.05 24.47
CA ARG A 576 13.04 12.96 23.05
C ARG A 576 12.45 11.60 22.66
N LYS A 577 12.97 10.51 23.26
CA LYS A 577 12.40 9.17 23.06
C LYS A 577 11.00 9.04 23.65
N SER A 578 10.76 9.59 24.84
CA SER A 578 9.43 9.64 25.47
C SER A 578 8.45 10.41 24.60
N MET A 579 8.85 11.58 24.07
CA MET A 579 8.00 12.39 23.18
C MET A 579 7.61 11.64 21.92
N ASN A 580 8.54 10.96 21.25
CA ASN A 580 8.24 10.15 20.07
C ASN A 580 7.22 9.02 20.39
N HIS A 581 7.38 8.33 21.51
CA HIS A 581 6.43 7.28 21.93
C HIS A 581 5.05 7.86 22.25
N LEU A 582 4.99 9.05 22.88
CA LEU A 582 3.73 9.75 23.17
C LEU A 582 3.02 10.19 21.88
N ASP A 583 3.76 10.64 20.86
CA ASP A 583 3.19 10.99 19.55
C ASP A 583 2.65 9.77 18.80
N ASP A 584 3.34 8.63 18.88
CA ASP A 584 2.84 7.37 18.35
C ASP A 584 1.52 6.96 19.05
N GLU A 585 1.45 7.07 20.38
CA GLU A 585 0.25 6.73 21.16
C GLU A 585 -0.95 7.63 20.84
N LYS A 586 -0.74 8.91 20.51
CA LYS A 586 -1.82 9.78 20.02
C LYS A 586 -2.50 9.25 18.76
N GLN A 587 -1.77 8.53 17.90
CA GLN A 587 -2.36 7.90 16.72
C GLN A 587 -3.18 6.66 17.11
N VAL A 588 -2.70 5.88 18.08
CA VAL A 588 -3.43 4.73 18.63
C VAL A 588 -4.76 5.19 19.24
N LEU A 589 -4.77 6.25 20.05
CA LEU A 589 -5.99 6.82 20.65
C LEU A 589 -7.03 7.21 19.60
N LYS A 590 -6.61 7.76 18.46
CA LYS A 590 -7.53 8.08 17.36
C LYS A 590 -8.16 6.83 16.76
N GLN A 591 -7.39 5.75 16.62
CA GLN A 591 -7.90 4.47 16.13
C GLN A 591 -8.89 3.84 17.12
N VAL A 592 -8.57 3.82 18.41
CA VAL A 592 -9.45 3.33 19.47
C VAL A 592 -10.80 4.04 19.47
N LYS A 593 -10.78 5.37 19.45
CA LYS A 593 -12.00 6.20 19.39
C LYS A 593 -12.84 5.87 18.17
N ARG A 594 -12.22 5.64 17.03
CA ARG A 594 -12.89 5.32 15.78
C ARG A 594 -13.49 3.91 15.77
N ILE A 595 -12.73 2.89 16.21
CA ILE A 595 -13.21 1.51 16.33
C ILE A 595 -14.44 1.48 17.25
N GLY A 596 -14.37 2.16 18.37
CA GLY A 596 -15.49 2.23 19.30
C GLY A 596 -16.72 2.94 18.75
N THR A 597 -16.54 4.02 17.96
CA THR A 597 -17.65 4.70 17.30
C THR A 597 -18.35 3.78 16.30
N LEU A 598 -17.58 3.02 15.52
CA LEU A 598 -18.11 2.01 14.59
C LEU A 598 -18.82 0.87 15.33
N ALA A 599 -18.26 0.42 16.48
CA ALA A 599 -18.88 -0.62 17.28
C ALA A 599 -20.19 -0.16 17.92
N MET A 600 -20.26 1.10 18.38
CA MET A 600 -21.49 1.70 18.90
C MET A 600 -22.64 1.69 17.90
N SER A 601 -22.34 1.90 16.62
CA SER A 601 -23.38 1.87 15.57
C SER A 601 -23.98 0.47 15.33
N ARG A 602 -23.42 -0.59 15.94
CA ARG A 602 -23.88 -1.97 15.86
C ARG A 602 -24.76 -2.39 17.05
N LEU A 603 -24.82 -1.55 18.08
CA LEU A 603 -25.66 -1.77 19.27
C LEU A 603 -27.14 -1.42 18.98
N ASP A 604 -28.02 -1.97 19.83
CA ASP A 604 -29.40 -1.47 19.88
C ASP A 604 -29.40 0.04 20.17
N PRO A 605 -30.22 0.85 19.49
CA PRO A 605 -30.24 2.31 19.65
C PRO A 605 -30.44 2.79 21.09
N ASN A 606 -31.25 2.11 21.89
CA ASN A 606 -31.48 2.47 23.29
C ASN A 606 -30.25 2.20 24.15
N VAL A 607 -29.61 1.05 23.95
CA VAL A 607 -28.36 0.67 24.65
C VAL A 607 -27.21 1.59 24.23
N ALA A 608 -27.12 1.92 22.95
CA ALA A 608 -26.12 2.83 22.42
C ALA A 608 -26.25 4.25 23.02
N LEU A 609 -27.49 4.71 23.23
CA LEU A 609 -27.76 6.03 23.84
C LEU A 609 -27.36 6.04 25.33
N GLU A 610 -27.70 4.98 26.07
CA GLU A 610 -27.45 4.88 27.51
C GLU A 610 -25.97 4.65 27.83
N LYS A 611 -25.36 3.63 27.23
CA LYS A 611 -23.97 3.24 27.50
C LYS A 611 -22.94 4.07 26.72
N GLY A 612 -23.33 4.62 25.57
CA GLY A 612 -22.46 5.40 24.70
C GLY A 612 -21.86 6.62 25.39
N LEU A 613 -22.65 7.34 26.20
CA LEU A 613 -22.16 8.48 26.98
C LEU A 613 -20.93 8.10 27.82
N TYR A 614 -21.03 7.01 28.57
CA TYR A 614 -19.95 6.55 29.43
C TYR A 614 -18.74 6.04 28.64
N TYR A 615 -18.96 5.38 27.50
CA TYR A 615 -17.89 4.94 26.62
C TYR A 615 -17.08 6.13 26.06
N PHE A 616 -17.77 7.14 25.51
CA PHE A 616 -17.09 8.32 24.96
C PHE A 616 -16.37 9.14 26.03
N GLN A 617 -17.00 9.33 27.21
CA GLN A 617 -16.34 10.01 28.33
C GLN A 617 -15.09 9.24 28.80
N GLY A 618 -15.14 7.92 28.84
CA GLY A 618 -13.98 7.09 29.19
C GLY A 618 -12.82 7.29 28.23
N ASN A 619 -13.09 7.26 26.93
CA ASN A 619 -12.08 7.49 25.91
C ASN A 619 -11.53 8.93 25.93
N ASP A 620 -12.36 9.92 26.25
CA ASP A 620 -11.91 11.32 26.38
C ASP A 620 -10.98 11.46 27.58
N PHE A 621 -11.31 10.90 28.76
CA PHE A 621 -10.42 10.91 29.92
C PHE A 621 -9.12 10.17 29.67
N ALA A 622 -9.17 9.00 29.02
CA ALA A 622 -7.99 8.25 28.63
C ALA A 622 -7.08 9.07 27.70
N SER A 623 -7.66 9.79 26.75
CA SER A 623 -6.93 10.69 25.85
C SER A 623 -6.30 11.86 26.59
N GLU A 624 -7.04 12.48 27.53
CA GLU A 624 -6.54 13.61 28.31
C GLU A 624 -5.40 13.23 29.26
N ILE A 625 -5.36 12.00 29.78
CA ILE A 625 -4.20 11.48 30.53
C ILE A 625 -2.95 11.53 29.66
N ILE A 626 -3.01 11.01 28.44
CA ILE A 626 -1.86 11.01 27.51
C ILE A 626 -1.48 12.42 27.09
N TYR A 627 -2.45 13.27 26.78
CA TYR A 627 -2.19 14.67 26.44
C TYR A 627 -1.59 15.48 27.60
N SER A 628 -1.96 15.17 28.85
CA SER A 628 -1.33 15.78 30.01
C SER A 628 0.13 15.38 30.16
N ILE A 629 0.47 14.10 29.89
CA ILE A 629 1.87 13.66 29.89
C ILE A 629 2.65 14.33 28.75
N VAL A 630 2.04 14.56 27.59
CA VAL A 630 2.67 15.32 26.50
C VAL A 630 2.95 16.76 26.95
N ARG A 631 1.98 17.42 27.60
CA ARG A 631 2.13 18.77 28.14
C ARG A 631 3.16 18.88 29.30
N ILE A 632 3.51 17.73 29.90
CA ILE A 632 4.66 17.63 30.81
C ILE A 632 5.96 17.51 29.97
N CYS A 633 5.99 16.58 29.01
CA CYS A 633 7.20 16.23 28.26
C CYS A 633 7.73 17.38 27.37
N ASP A 634 6.84 18.06 26.69
CA ASP A 634 7.17 19.09 25.69
C ASP A 634 7.96 20.27 26.31
N PRO A 635 7.45 20.98 27.35
CA PRO A 635 8.22 22.08 27.97
C PRO A 635 9.47 21.58 28.70
N CYS A 636 9.50 20.34 29.21
CA CYS A 636 10.70 19.77 29.81
C CYS A 636 11.77 19.51 28.74
N LEU A 637 11.39 19.02 27.55
CA LEU A 637 12.27 18.79 26.44
C LEU A 637 12.84 20.12 25.91
N GLU A 638 12.00 21.13 25.69
CA GLU A 638 12.39 22.47 25.27
C GLU A 638 13.36 23.11 26.26
N HIS A 639 13.10 22.97 27.56
CA HIS A 639 13.93 23.52 28.62
C HIS A 639 15.35 22.95 28.60
N ILE A 640 15.48 21.62 28.44
CA ILE A 640 16.78 20.95 28.39
C ILE A 640 17.48 21.18 27.06
N ASP A 641 16.77 21.23 25.95
CA ASP A 641 17.33 21.49 24.61
C ASP A 641 17.97 22.90 24.55
N ASN A 642 17.38 23.87 25.22
CA ASN A 642 17.93 25.22 25.38
C ASN A 642 19.00 25.35 26.46
N ASN A 643 19.40 24.26 27.11
CA ASN A 643 20.39 24.21 28.17
C ASN A 643 20.13 25.22 29.29
N PHE A 644 18.87 25.37 29.72
CA PHE A 644 18.46 26.22 30.83
C PHE A 644 18.80 25.57 32.18
N ASN A 645 18.80 26.36 33.27
CA ASN A 645 19.15 25.89 34.59
C ASN A 645 18.27 24.71 35.04
N PRO A 646 18.82 23.63 35.62
CA PRO A 646 18.08 22.47 36.08
C PRO A 646 17.18 22.79 37.31
N LEU A 647 16.33 21.82 37.67
CA LEU A 647 15.61 21.85 38.92
C LEU A 647 16.57 21.91 40.13
N GLU A 648 16.22 22.71 41.12
CA GLU A 648 16.97 22.77 42.36
C GLU A 648 16.86 21.45 43.16
N PRO A 649 17.86 21.12 43.98
CA PRO A 649 17.86 19.86 44.74
C PRO A 649 16.61 19.67 45.63
N GLU A 650 16.05 20.77 46.18
CA GLU A 650 14.83 20.73 46.96
C GLU A 650 13.60 20.41 46.09
N GLN A 651 13.49 21.06 44.92
CA GLN A 651 12.41 20.78 43.97
C GLN A 651 12.46 19.30 43.50
N LYS A 652 13.68 18.80 43.15
CA LYS A 652 13.88 17.40 42.76
C LYS A 652 13.42 16.45 43.88
N LYS A 653 13.76 16.69 45.14
CA LYS A 653 13.42 15.83 46.25
C LYS A 653 11.92 15.86 46.56
N GLU A 654 11.29 17.03 46.60
CA GLU A 654 9.86 17.17 46.83
C GLU A 654 9.04 16.49 45.78
N PHE A 655 9.39 16.68 44.52
CA PHE A 655 8.62 16.15 43.39
C PHE A 655 8.83 14.65 43.19
N SER A 656 10.03 14.10 43.47
CA SER A 656 10.32 12.67 43.32
C SER A 656 9.43 11.80 44.19
N LEU A 657 9.15 12.23 45.42
CA LEU A 657 8.26 11.53 46.35
C LEU A 657 6.83 11.47 45.83
N ILE A 658 6.30 12.59 45.37
CA ILE A 658 4.93 12.67 44.88
C ILE A 658 4.82 11.99 43.50
N SER A 659 5.82 12.08 42.66
CA SER A 659 5.85 11.38 41.40
C SER A 659 5.76 9.86 41.54
N ALA A 660 6.44 9.28 42.50
CA ALA A 660 6.31 7.86 42.84
C ALA A 660 4.89 7.47 43.26
N GLN A 661 4.21 8.34 44.05
CA GLN A 661 2.82 8.12 44.44
C GLN A 661 1.86 8.21 43.27
N ILE A 662 2.09 9.12 42.31
CA ILE A 662 1.31 9.26 41.07
C ILE A 662 1.44 8.00 40.20
N LYS A 663 2.66 7.47 40.07
CA LYS A 663 2.90 6.22 39.36
C LYS A 663 2.12 5.08 40.00
N THR A 664 2.25 4.90 41.32
CA THR A 664 1.51 3.86 42.07
C THR A 664 0.00 3.99 41.89
N PHE A 665 -0.52 5.22 41.89
CA PHE A 665 -1.94 5.46 41.63
C PHE A 665 -2.37 5.06 40.22
N LEU A 666 -1.57 5.34 39.19
CA LEU A 666 -1.85 4.93 37.83
C LEU A 666 -1.80 3.39 37.69
N ASP A 667 -0.86 2.74 38.36
CA ASP A 667 -0.76 1.29 38.40
C ASP A 667 -1.98 0.65 39.14
N ASP A 668 -2.44 1.26 40.24
CA ASP A 668 -3.67 0.85 40.92
C ASP A 668 -4.91 1.01 40.01
N CYS A 669 -5.02 2.13 39.28
CA CYS A 669 -6.08 2.33 38.31
C CYS A 669 -6.07 1.25 37.25
N ASN A 670 -4.87 0.92 36.72
CA ASN A 670 -4.70 -0.13 35.72
C ASN A 670 -5.13 -1.50 36.28
N HIS A 671 -4.77 -1.82 37.52
CA HIS A 671 -5.14 -3.08 38.16
C HIS A 671 -6.67 -3.22 38.32
N ILE A 672 -7.36 -2.15 38.78
CA ILE A 672 -8.83 -2.12 38.97
C ILE A 672 -9.53 -2.36 37.64
N VAL A 673 -9.08 -1.70 36.54
CA VAL A 673 -9.67 -1.85 35.20
C VAL A 673 -9.40 -3.26 34.64
N THR A 674 -8.19 -3.79 34.83
CA THR A 674 -7.79 -5.11 34.35
C THR A 674 -8.61 -6.23 34.96
N GLU A 675 -8.76 -6.20 36.27
CA GLU A 675 -9.53 -7.21 37.02
C GLU A 675 -11.05 -7.01 36.94
N ASN A 676 -11.49 -5.89 36.43
CA ASN A 676 -12.90 -5.47 36.38
C ASN A 676 -13.57 -5.51 37.82
N ARG A 677 -12.78 -5.22 38.86
CA ARG A 677 -13.21 -5.18 40.23
C ARG A 677 -13.11 -3.78 40.79
N TYR A 678 -14.25 -3.12 40.94
CA TYR A 678 -14.32 -1.71 41.38
C TYR A 678 -14.56 -1.53 42.89
N ASP A 679 -14.46 -2.58 43.68
CA ASP A 679 -14.74 -2.53 45.12
C ASP A 679 -13.76 -1.60 45.88
N GLY A 680 -12.48 -1.57 45.49
CA GLY A 680 -11.45 -0.68 46.06
C GLY A 680 -11.38 0.73 45.43
N MET A 681 -12.28 1.05 44.49
CA MET A 681 -12.22 2.32 43.75
C MET A 681 -12.36 3.55 44.66
N ALA A 682 -13.20 3.50 45.68
CA ALA A 682 -13.42 4.62 46.59
C ALA A 682 -12.14 5.00 47.35
N ASP A 683 -11.40 4.02 47.83
CA ASP A 683 -10.14 4.22 48.53
C ASP A 683 -9.03 4.77 47.62
N THR A 684 -8.99 4.26 46.41
CA THR A 684 -8.05 4.75 45.36
C THR A 684 -8.34 6.20 44.97
N ILE A 685 -9.61 6.58 44.85
CA ILE A 685 -10.02 7.98 44.60
C ILE A 685 -9.72 8.85 45.83
N ALA A 686 -9.94 8.36 47.04
CA ALA A 686 -9.59 9.13 48.24
C ALA A 686 -8.07 9.40 48.30
N ARG A 687 -7.23 8.42 48.00
CA ARG A 687 -5.76 8.61 47.86
C ARG A 687 -5.41 9.63 46.80
N SER A 688 -6.10 9.64 45.66
CA SER A 688 -5.84 10.64 44.63
C SER A 688 -6.07 12.06 45.07
N ASN A 689 -7.14 12.30 45.88
CA ASN A 689 -7.43 13.62 46.43
C ASN A 689 -6.32 14.10 47.37
N VAL A 690 -5.73 13.19 48.16
CA VAL A 690 -4.58 13.53 49.03
C VAL A 690 -3.38 13.96 48.19
N ILE A 691 -3.05 13.22 47.12
CA ILE A 691 -1.92 13.53 46.23
C ILE A 691 -2.18 14.87 45.52
N ILE A 692 -3.39 15.13 45.05
CA ILE A 692 -3.77 16.39 44.39
C ILE A 692 -3.58 17.58 45.38
N ASN A 693 -3.94 17.41 46.64
CA ASN A 693 -3.73 18.46 47.66
C ASN A 693 -2.23 18.67 47.95
N GLN A 694 -1.42 17.61 47.96
CA GLN A 694 0.03 17.75 48.07
C GLN A 694 0.65 18.49 46.89
N LEU A 695 0.22 18.19 45.67
CA LEU A 695 0.63 18.91 44.43
C LEU A 695 0.22 20.40 44.51
N ALA A 696 -0.99 20.70 45.02
CA ALA A 696 -1.43 22.09 45.21
C ALA A 696 -0.54 22.83 46.23
N LEU A 697 -0.08 22.16 47.28
CA LEU A 697 0.86 22.73 48.24
C LEU A 697 2.23 22.99 47.60
N LEU A 698 2.77 22.06 46.79
CA LEU A 698 4.00 22.26 46.06
C LEU A 698 3.91 23.47 45.10
N LYS A 699 2.80 23.59 44.38
CA LYS A 699 2.52 24.74 43.51
C LYS A 699 2.58 26.07 44.28
N LYS A 700 1.96 26.11 45.47
CA LYS A 700 1.98 27.29 46.32
C LYS A 700 3.40 27.61 46.84
N ASN A 701 4.16 26.60 47.19
CA ASN A 701 5.55 26.77 47.66
C ASN A 701 6.44 27.31 46.52
N GLU A 702 6.29 26.78 45.31
CA GLU A 702 7.05 27.27 44.14
C GLU A 702 6.72 28.72 43.78
N LEU A 703 5.45 29.11 43.82
CA LEU A 703 5.07 30.50 43.64
C LEU A 703 5.73 31.44 44.68
N LYS A 704 5.86 31.03 45.91
CA LYS A 704 6.59 31.79 46.94
C LYS A 704 8.10 31.83 46.67
N ARG A 705 8.72 30.74 46.16
CA ARG A 705 10.14 30.72 45.78
C ARG A 705 10.40 31.70 44.61
N ILE A 706 9.53 31.75 43.60
CA ILE A 706 9.63 32.70 42.47
C ILE A 706 9.49 34.13 43.00
N GLN A 707 8.51 34.44 43.85
CA GLN A 707 8.30 35.76 44.42
C GLN A 707 9.50 36.22 45.31
N GLY A 708 10.05 35.30 46.09
CA GLY A 708 11.22 35.55 46.95
C GLY A 708 12.55 35.56 46.20
N ARG A 709 12.55 35.43 44.85
CA ARG A 709 13.77 35.32 44.02
C ARG A 709 14.72 34.19 44.41
N SER A 710 14.24 33.18 45.10
CA SER A 710 15.02 31.99 45.46
C SER A 710 14.97 30.88 44.41
N SER A 711 14.11 31.00 43.40
CA SER A 711 14.06 30.11 42.25
C SER A 711 14.17 30.88 40.94
N ASN A 712 14.84 30.31 39.91
CA ASN A 712 14.92 30.90 38.58
C ASN A 712 13.53 30.82 37.90
N ILE A 713 13.09 31.96 37.34
CA ILE A 713 11.75 32.10 36.76
C ILE A 713 11.47 31.05 35.66
N LYS A 714 12.44 30.77 34.78
CA LYS A 714 12.26 29.82 33.67
C LYS A 714 12.00 28.41 34.16
N ILE A 715 12.86 27.89 35.03
CA ILE A 715 12.66 26.53 35.58
C ILE A 715 11.44 26.47 36.50
N GLY A 716 11.16 27.53 37.27
CA GLY A 716 9.96 27.63 38.11
C GLY A 716 8.69 27.54 37.29
N MET A 717 8.61 28.17 36.13
CA MET A 717 7.45 28.07 35.22
C MET A 717 7.26 26.67 34.67
N VAL A 718 8.36 26.02 34.23
CA VAL A 718 8.28 24.60 33.77
C VAL A 718 7.84 23.70 34.89
N TYR A 719 8.40 23.87 36.10
CA TYR A 719 8.03 23.09 37.27
C TYR A 719 6.53 23.26 37.66
N LEU A 720 6.02 24.50 37.61
CA LEU A 720 4.59 24.79 37.83
C LEU A 720 3.72 24.09 36.79
N THR A 721 4.14 24.05 35.52
CA THR A 721 3.43 23.34 34.45
C THR A 721 3.43 21.83 34.71
N VAL A 722 4.57 21.25 35.09
CA VAL A 722 4.68 19.83 35.45
C VAL A 722 3.75 19.46 36.59
N ILE A 723 3.72 20.28 37.68
CA ILE A 723 2.80 20.07 38.83
C ILE A 723 1.34 20.15 38.36
N GLN A 724 0.99 21.15 37.56
CA GLN A 724 -0.39 21.32 37.07
C GLN A 724 -0.86 20.13 36.23
N GLU A 725 -0.02 19.71 35.29
CA GLU A 725 -0.39 18.60 34.42
C GLU A 725 -0.38 17.25 35.19
N ALA A 726 0.47 17.08 36.20
CA ALA A 726 0.40 15.95 37.11
C ALA A 726 -0.94 15.91 37.88
N GLN A 727 -1.48 17.05 38.33
CA GLN A 727 -2.83 17.13 38.92
C GLN A 727 -3.92 16.75 37.90
N ASN A 728 -3.77 17.16 36.65
CA ASN A 728 -4.69 16.82 35.58
C ASN A 728 -4.68 15.30 35.30
N VAL A 729 -3.52 14.67 35.23
CA VAL A 729 -3.39 13.19 35.08
C VAL A 729 -4.15 12.47 36.19
N MET A 730 -3.95 12.90 37.48
CA MET A 730 -4.62 12.31 38.61
C MET A 730 -6.15 12.46 38.53
N SER A 731 -6.62 13.65 38.18
CA SER A 731 -8.05 13.95 38.09
C SER A 731 -8.73 13.18 36.98
N TYR A 732 -8.08 13.10 35.78
CA TYR A 732 -8.61 12.34 34.65
C TYR A 732 -8.61 10.84 34.93
N ALA A 733 -7.57 10.28 35.54
CA ALA A 733 -7.53 8.86 35.89
C ALA A 733 -8.59 8.48 36.94
N ALA A 734 -8.83 9.32 37.95
CA ALA A 734 -9.90 9.13 38.92
C ALA A 734 -11.30 9.18 38.26
N ASN A 735 -11.52 10.10 37.33
CA ASN A 735 -12.77 10.20 36.58
C ASN A 735 -12.94 9.04 35.57
N LEU A 736 -11.87 8.58 34.96
CA LEU A 736 -11.87 7.40 34.10
C LEU A 736 -12.38 6.17 34.85
N LEU A 737 -11.92 5.91 36.09
CA LEU A 737 -12.40 4.81 36.93
C LEU A 737 -13.91 4.88 37.14
N LYS A 738 -14.42 6.08 37.49
CA LYS A 738 -15.86 6.27 37.77
C LYS A 738 -16.72 5.95 36.53
N VAL A 739 -16.27 6.40 35.38
CA VAL A 739 -16.98 6.22 34.08
C VAL A 739 -16.85 4.78 33.59
N SER A 740 -15.65 4.18 33.70
CA SER A 740 -15.41 2.79 33.33
C SER A 740 -16.30 1.83 34.16
N ARG A 741 -16.46 2.06 35.48
CA ARG A 741 -17.39 1.29 36.33
C ARG A 741 -18.82 1.35 35.76
N LYS A 742 -19.32 2.56 35.42
CA LYS A 742 -20.68 2.75 34.87
C LYS A 742 -20.88 2.08 33.52
N PHE A 743 -19.85 2.07 32.70
CA PHE A 743 -19.88 1.40 31.40
C PHE A 743 -19.89 -0.13 31.54
N GLN A 744 -19.09 -0.67 32.44
CA GLN A 744 -18.97 -2.11 32.68
C GLN A 744 -20.14 -2.70 33.49
N ALA A 745 -20.86 -1.90 34.29
CA ALA A 745 -21.98 -2.38 35.07
C ALA A 745 -23.13 -2.88 34.18
N ASP A 746 -23.67 -4.03 34.50
CA ASP A 746 -25.01 -4.41 34.07
C ASP A 746 -25.98 -3.58 34.95
N ASN A 747 -26.99 -2.99 34.38
CA ASN A 747 -27.92 -2.06 35.07
C ASN A 747 -28.34 -2.49 36.43
#